data_f1cb25c19adb752a5cb15647f45906ab
#
_entry.id   f1cb25c19adb752a5cb15647f45906ab
#
_cell.length_a   1.000
_cell.length_b   1.000
_cell.length_c   1.000
_cell.angle_alpha   90.00
_cell.angle_beta   90.00
_cell.angle_gamma   90.00
#
_symmetry.space_group_name_H-M   'P 1'
#
loop_
_entity.id
_entity.type
_entity.pdbx_description
1 polymer ?
#
loop_
_entity_poly.entity_id
_entity_poly.type
_entity_poly.pdbx_seq_one_letter_code
_entity_poly.pdbx_strand_id
1 'polypeptide(L)'
;MSLPTPNAKESKLPQPNAYNRDLLAHVSPAKYRPDIDGLRALAVSLVVLYHAFPALVPGGFIGVDIFFVISGFLISGIIFEKTQRGTFSFTDFYVRRIRRIFPSLTLVLFATLLFGWFSLLPDELTRLGKHVYQGALFIANFTLFKEAGYFDPSAELKPLLHLWSLGIEEQFYIVFPLLVWLLAWMSRKWQQGKQNASHLSTHGSLWLVTILLLGSFAWNLLTLTRDPVFTFYMPMTRFWELLMGSVLTWVTLNVSGFKSGFQAKPTVLNHALSTLGVVTLGVGLYVIDTAKPFPGFYALFPLLGTTCLIAAGEQAWINRWILARRWVVFLGMISYPLYLWHWPLLSYARIVNAGEVAVGLRVMLVALGVFLAWLTYAYWERLFRFGKTKVMLRVGVLVSLMVLLAVAGRLIYKSDPTTEHLWVPRKGVDLTVSQSQAWMQSQDGWLFLGNAYDRSVDKARGLKQPEFKTIEQLATQLKSVMAVVDPVRTQVVFMMGPNKETVYPERYPYQQPWFVSEGYQSHQYYGAKALKLLGSFQIPNIPIIDPTPELWAAKVGLAASESLYYRTDSHWNVRGAYVGYSGVMRQFGLKPIDTRFQTLPFEEGDIAEMIGKKSILNAEEGDNWKPEFTHPSAMERIVDTQAKKTPYGDVGVVKNSQAPYQKVIWVIGDSFTRGMRPLLEQSFAEVHYLGHISDVLLNQGQPVLLEKFKALPTPDLILFIRVERTL
;
A
#
# COMPACT_ATOMS: atom_id res chain seq x y z
N MET A 1 56.28 -41.97 36.49
CA MET A 1 54.79 -41.62 36.62
C MET A 1 54.59 -40.42 35.76
N SER A 2 54.12 -40.63 34.53
CA SER A 2 53.79 -39.60 33.53
C SER A 2 52.30 -39.46 33.50
N LEU A 3 51.78 -38.23 33.78
CA LEU A 3 50.36 -37.86 33.69
C LEU A 3 49.91 -37.79 32.24
N PRO A 4 48.68 -38.25 31.90
CA PRO A 4 48.16 -38.21 30.54
C PRO A 4 47.65 -36.80 30.21
N THR A 5 48.02 -36.31 29.02
CA THR A 5 47.53 -35.12 28.37
C THR A 5 46.03 -35.24 28.04
N PRO A 6 45.21 -34.21 28.23
CA PRO A 6 43.79 -34.27 27.89
C PRO A 6 43.60 -34.17 26.36
N ASN A 7 42.98 -35.19 25.79
CA ASN A 7 42.49 -35.24 24.42
C ASN A 7 41.60 -34.04 24.11
N ALA A 8 42.07 -33.15 23.25
CA ALA A 8 41.23 -32.13 22.61
C ALA A 8 40.20 -32.81 21.71
N LYS A 9 38.99 -32.97 22.20
CA LYS A 9 37.82 -33.28 21.34
C LYS A 9 37.63 -32.14 20.35
N GLU A 10 38.15 -32.33 19.13
CA GLU A 10 37.73 -31.54 17.99
C GLU A 10 36.21 -31.60 17.92
N SER A 11 35.55 -30.47 18.15
CA SER A 11 34.12 -30.30 17.90
C SER A 11 33.90 -30.37 16.39
N LYS A 12 33.73 -31.60 15.87
CA LYS A 12 33.25 -31.79 14.49
C LYS A 12 31.94 -31.05 14.33
N LEU A 13 31.93 -30.00 13.51
CA LEU A 13 30.73 -29.39 12.99
C LEU A 13 29.78 -30.52 12.57
N PRO A 14 28.51 -30.50 12.96
CA PRO A 14 27.56 -31.55 12.64
C PRO A 14 27.51 -31.71 11.12
N GLN A 15 27.93 -32.87 10.63
CA GLN A 15 27.76 -33.23 9.22
C GLN A 15 26.28 -33.12 8.85
N PRO A 16 25.94 -32.49 7.72
CA PRO A 16 24.55 -32.43 7.30
C PRO A 16 24.03 -33.87 7.14
N ASN A 17 22.90 -34.15 7.78
CA ASN A 17 22.18 -35.43 7.64
C ASN A 17 21.95 -35.68 6.14
N ALA A 18 21.75 -36.96 5.73
CA ALA A 18 21.44 -37.34 4.34
C ALA A 18 20.35 -36.47 3.70
N TYR A 19 19.40 -35.99 4.52
CA TYR A 19 18.37 -35.02 4.18
C TYR A 19 18.93 -33.67 3.66
N ASN A 20 20.06 -33.20 4.19
CA ASN A 20 20.72 -31.94 3.76
C ASN A 20 21.66 -32.16 2.59
N ARG A 21 22.20 -33.37 2.35
CA ARG A 21 23.10 -33.62 1.24
C ARG A 21 22.43 -33.53 -0.13
N ASP A 22 21.19 -33.95 -0.25
CA ASP A 22 20.41 -33.82 -1.49
C ASP A 22 19.97 -32.37 -1.77
N LEU A 23 19.80 -31.56 -0.73
CA LEU A 23 19.56 -30.10 -0.84
C LEU A 23 20.76 -29.35 -1.40
N LEU A 24 21.97 -29.84 -1.09
CA LEU A 24 23.24 -29.21 -1.44
C LEU A 24 23.85 -29.72 -2.76
N ALA A 25 23.24 -30.73 -3.40
CA ALA A 25 23.80 -31.36 -4.61
C ALA A 25 23.94 -30.43 -5.83
N HIS A 26 23.45 -29.20 -5.74
CA HIS A 26 23.55 -28.20 -6.81
C HIS A 26 24.46 -27.00 -6.47
N VAL A 27 24.96 -26.93 -5.22
CA VAL A 27 26.00 -25.98 -4.81
C VAL A 27 27.14 -26.84 -4.32
N SER A 28 28.36 -26.64 -4.85
CA SER A 28 29.54 -27.34 -4.33
C SER A 28 29.58 -27.11 -2.80
N PRO A 29 29.83 -28.15 -1.99
CA PRO A 29 29.83 -28.05 -0.52
C PRO A 29 30.73 -26.93 0.02
N ALA A 30 31.72 -26.50 -0.73
CA ALA A 30 32.60 -25.38 -0.42
C ALA A 30 31.99 -23.97 -0.60
N LYS A 31 30.75 -23.86 -1.08
CA LYS A 31 30.10 -22.58 -1.38
C LYS A 31 28.76 -22.34 -0.64
N TYR A 32 28.31 -23.28 0.18
CA TYR A 32 27.05 -23.09 0.92
C TYR A 32 27.22 -22.14 2.12
N ARG A 33 26.38 -21.14 2.24
CA ARG A 33 26.39 -20.06 3.24
C ARG A 33 25.13 -20.15 4.12
N PRO A 34 25.17 -20.88 5.27
CA PRO A 34 23.99 -21.02 6.16
C PRO A 34 23.56 -19.70 6.79
N ASP A 35 24.45 -18.75 6.97
CA ASP A 35 24.16 -17.42 7.47
C ASP A 35 23.27 -16.58 6.51
N ILE A 36 23.36 -16.82 5.20
CA ILE A 36 22.44 -16.20 4.22
C ILE A 36 21.03 -16.74 4.38
N ASP A 37 20.86 -18.05 4.63
CA ASP A 37 19.53 -18.57 4.98
C ASP A 37 19.06 -17.98 6.31
N GLY A 38 19.95 -17.75 7.27
CA GLY A 38 19.63 -17.03 8.50
C GLY A 38 19.17 -15.59 8.27
N LEU A 39 19.78 -14.86 7.35
CA LEU A 39 19.31 -13.53 6.93
C LEU A 39 17.92 -13.57 6.27
N ARG A 40 17.65 -14.61 5.47
CA ARG A 40 16.33 -14.83 4.89
C ARG A 40 15.28 -15.12 5.96
N ALA A 41 15.65 -15.87 7.03
CA ALA A 41 14.78 -16.08 8.18
C ALA A 41 14.46 -14.76 8.89
N LEU A 42 15.45 -13.92 9.13
CA LEU A 42 15.26 -12.60 9.72
C LEU A 42 14.31 -11.75 8.86
N ALA A 43 14.58 -11.68 7.55
CA ALA A 43 13.78 -10.91 6.60
C ALA A 43 12.31 -11.34 6.58
N VAL A 44 12.01 -12.65 6.47
CA VAL A 44 10.63 -13.12 6.46
C VAL A 44 9.94 -12.93 7.80
N SER A 45 10.67 -13.11 8.91
CA SER A 45 10.11 -12.90 10.26
C SER A 45 9.68 -11.45 10.47
N LEU A 46 10.49 -10.48 10.04
CA LEU A 46 10.15 -9.06 10.11
C LEU A 46 8.89 -8.74 9.30
N VAL A 47 8.80 -9.23 8.07
CA VAL A 47 7.62 -9.04 7.21
C VAL A 47 6.36 -9.66 7.83
N VAL A 48 6.45 -10.90 8.30
CA VAL A 48 5.31 -11.61 8.90
C VAL A 48 4.85 -10.92 10.18
N LEU A 49 5.79 -10.52 11.04
CA LEU A 49 5.47 -9.80 12.28
C LEU A 49 4.85 -8.43 12.01
N TYR A 50 5.36 -7.67 11.04
CA TYR A 50 4.77 -6.41 10.63
C TYR A 50 3.32 -6.58 10.17
N HIS A 51 3.04 -7.56 9.31
CA HIS A 51 1.70 -7.78 8.78
C HIS A 51 0.71 -8.33 9.83
N ALA A 52 1.19 -9.15 10.77
CA ALA A 52 0.36 -9.69 11.84
C ALA A 52 0.22 -8.72 13.04
N PHE A 53 1.28 -7.98 13.37
CA PHE A 53 1.38 -7.14 14.57
C PHE A 53 2.10 -5.81 14.27
N PRO A 54 1.53 -4.92 13.44
CA PRO A 54 2.20 -3.70 12.99
C PRO A 54 2.59 -2.76 14.14
N ALA A 55 1.82 -2.76 15.23
CA ALA A 55 2.14 -1.97 16.42
C ALA A 55 3.40 -2.45 17.17
N LEU A 56 3.77 -3.73 17.07
CA LEU A 56 4.97 -4.27 17.72
C LEU A 56 6.24 -4.04 16.89
N VAL A 57 6.14 -4.11 15.55
CA VAL A 57 7.27 -3.99 14.64
C VAL A 57 6.90 -3.06 13.47
N PRO A 58 6.72 -1.76 13.71
CA PRO A 58 6.23 -0.82 12.68
C PRO A 58 7.16 -0.72 11.46
N GLY A 59 8.48 -0.89 11.64
CA GLY A 59 9.47 -0.91 10.56
C GLY A 59 9.69 -2.28 9.91
N GLY A 60 8.93 -3.33 10.26
CA GLY A 60 9.22 -4.70 9.82
C GLY A 60 9.10 -4.95 8.32
N PHE A 61 8.43 -4.08 7.58
CA PHE A 61 8.32 -4.14 6.11
C PHE A 61 9.69 -4.03 5.40
N ILE A 62 10.73 -3.46 6.06
CA ILE A 62 12.11 -3.44 5.54
C ILE A 62 12.71 -4.83 5.30
N GLY A 63 12.06 -5.89 5.78
CA GLY A 63 12.44 -7.27 5.45
C GLY A 63 12.42 -7.55 3.94
N VAL A 64 11.60 -6.84 3.16
CA VAL A 64 11.59 -6.93 1.69
C VAL A 64 12.90 -6.41 1.10
N ASP A 65 13.42 -5.30 1.62
CA ASP A 65 14.67 -4.68 1.17
C ASP A 65 15.88 -5.58 1.49
N ILE A 66 15.84 -6.27 2.65
CA ILE A 66 16.81 -7.31 2.99
C ILE A 66 16.78 -8.44 1.93
N PHE A 67 15.58 -8.90 1.53
CA PHE A 67 15.45 -9.89 0.46
C PHE A 67 16.03 -9.40 -0.86
N PHE A 68 15.80 -8.14 -1.24
CA PHE A 68 16.32 -7.58 -2.49
C PHE A 68 17.86 -7.61 -2.52
N VAL A 69 18.56 -7.23 -1.45
CA VAL A 69 20.01 -7.34 -1.38
C VAL A 69 20.49 -8.80 -1.50
N ILE A 70 19.85 -9.73 -0.75
CA ILE A 70 20.18 -11.16 -0.81
C ILE A 70 19.96 -11.70 -2.22
N SER A 71 18.84 -11.38 -2.85
CA SER A 71 18.49 -11.79 -4.21
C SER A 71 19.49 -11.25 -5.24
N GLY A 72 19.82 -9.97 -5.15
CA GLY A 72 20.84 -9.35 -5.98
C GLY A 72 22.21 -10.04 -5.83
N PHE A 73 22.64 -10.32 -4.59
CA PHE A 73 23.90 -11.00 -4.29
C PHE A 73 23.94 -12.41 -4.90
N LEU A 74 22.94 -13.23 -4.64
CA LEU A 74 22.95 -14.63 -5.08
C LEU A 74 22.82 -14.77 -6.60
N ILE A 75 21.95 -13.98 -7.23
CA ILE A 75 21.69 -14.07 -8.68
C ILE A 75 22.88 -13.53 -9.48
N SER A 76 23.41 -12.39 -9.07
CA SER A 76 24.60 -11.83 -9.73
C SER A 76 25.82 -12.74 -9.60
N GLY A 77 25.94 -13.46 -8.47
CA GLY A 77 27.00 -14.46 -8.28
C GLY A 77 26.97 -15.56 -9.34
N ILE A 78 25.77 -16.10 -9.60
CA ILE A 78 25.59 -17.13 -10.64
C ILE A 78 25.90 -16.56 -12.04
N ILE A 79 25.44 -15.35 -12.33
CA ILE A 79 25.58 -14.73 -13.65
C ILE A 79 27.05 -14.36 -13.90
N PHE A 80 27.71 -13.64 -12.98
CA PHE A 80 29.09 -13.21 -13.15
C PHE A 80 30.04 -14.39 -13.26
N GLU A 81 29.96 -15.37 -12.33
CA GLU A 81 30.84 -16.53 -12.34
C GLU A 81 30.72 -17.32 -13.64
N LYS A 82 29.49 -17.61 -14.11
CA LYS A 82 29.27 -18.37 -15.33
C LYS A 82 29.63 -17.58 -16.59
N THR A 83 29.38 -16.25 -16.61
CA THR A 83 29.74 -15.39 -17.73
C THR A 83 31.26 -15.25 -17.86
N GLN A 84 31.98 -15.10 -16.74
CA GLN A 84 33.46 -15.07 -16.72
C GLN A 84 34.07 -16.38 -17.23
N ARG A 85 33.44 -17.53 -16.88
CA ARG A 85 33.86 -18.86 -17.36
C ARG A 85 33.40 -19.18 -18.79
N GLY A 86 32.60 -18.33 -19.42
CA GLY A 86 32.02 -18.59 -20.75
C GLY A 86 30.96 -19.69 -20.77
N THR A 87 30.42 -20.10 -19.61
CA THR A 87 29.49 -21.24 -19.45
C THR A 87 28.06 -20.79 -19.10
N PHE A 88 27.72 -19.52 -19.24
CA PHE A 88 26.39 -19.00 -18.97
C PHE A 88 25.38 -19.46 -20.03
N SER A 89 24.29 -20.08 -19.60
CA SER A 89 23.16 -20.52 -20.42
C SER A 89 21.86 -19.93 -19.87
N PHE A 90 21.12 -19.22 -20.69
CA PHE A 90 19.79 -18.70 -20.34
C PHE A 90 18.82 -19.83 -19.99
N THR A 91 18.77 -20.88 -20.80
CA THR A 91 17.91 -22.04 -20.56
C THR A 91 18.18 -22.64 -19.17
N ASP A 92 19.43 -22.90 -18.85
CA ASP A 92 19.85 -23.44 -17.55
C ASP A 92 19.47 -22.52 -16.39
N PHE A 93 19.62 -21.22 -16.59
CA PHE A 93 19.29 -20.20 -15.61
C PHE A 93 17.78 -20.18 -15.33
N TYR A 94 16.95 -20.06 -16.36
CA TYR A 94 15.50 -19.98 -16.17
C TYR A 94 14.88 -21.30 -15.73
N VAL A 95 15.35 -22.45 -16.21
CA VAL A 95 14.92 -23.76 -15.70
C VAL A 95 15.13 -23.87 -14.18
N ARG A 96 16.24 -23.39 -13.64
CA ARG A 96 16.47 -23.37 -12.18
C ARG A 96 15.54 -22.40 -11.46
N ARG A 97 15.23 -21.24 -12.03
CA ARG A 97 14.29 -20.27 -11.46
C ARG A 97 12.89 -20.83 -11.44
N ILE A 98 12.38 -21.35 -12.56
CA ILE A 98 11.05 -21.96 -12.63
C ILE A 98 10.93 -23.07 -11.57
N ARG A 99 11.88 -23.98 -11.47
CA ARG A 99 11.86 -25.07 -10.49
C ARG A 99 11.94 -24.60 -9.03
N ARG A 100 12.40 -23.39 -8.78
CA ARG A 100 12.50 -22.81 -7.42
C ARG A 100 11.25 -22.01 -7.04
N ILE A 101 10.66 -21.28 -7.98
CA ILE A 101 9.65 -20.27 -7.71
C ILE A 101 8.24 -20.79 -7.99
N PHE A 102 8.02 -21.39 -9.17
CA PHE A 102 6.70 -21.82 -9.62
C PHE A 102 6.01 -22.83 -8.70
N PRO A 103 6.68 -23.83 -8.11
CA PRO A 103 5.97 -24.81 -7.27
C PRO A 103 5.19 -24.16 -6.14
N SER A 104 5.81 -23.35 -5.31
CA SER A 104 5.12 -22.69 -4.20
C SER A 104 4.14 -21.64 -4.68
N LEU A 105 4.49 -20.85 -5.70
CA LEU A 105 3.62 -19.80 -6.23
C LEU A 105 2.33 -20.40 -6.82
N THR A 106 2.41 -21.45 -7.64
CA THR A 106 1.22 -22.11 -8.21
C THR A 106 0.29 -22.66 -7.13
N LEU A 107 0.86 -23.28 -6.09
CA LEU A 107 0.06 -23.82 -4.98
C LEU A 107 -0.66 -22.70 -4.22
N VAL A 108 0.04 -21.61 -3.89
CA VAL A 108 -0.55 -20.50 -3.13
C VAL A 108 -1.59 -19.74 -3.98
N LEU A 109 -1.31 -19.47 -5.26
CA LEU A 109 -2.28 -18.84 -6.16
C LEU A 109 -3.55 -19.70 -6.29
N PHE A 110 -3.40 -21.02 -6.45
CA PHE A 110 -4.52 -21.94 -6.52
C PHE A 110 -5.33 -21.96 -5.22
N ALA A 111 -4.67 -22.12 -4.07
CA ALA A 111 -5.34 -22.14 -2.77
C ALA A 111 -6.03 -20.80 -2.46
N THR A 112 -5.39 -19.69 -2.79
CA THR A 112 -5.98 -18.35 -2.62
C THR A 112 -7.22 -18.18 -3.50
N LEU A 113 -7.15 -18.58 -4.76
CA LEU A 113 -8.28 -18.51 -5.68
C LEU A 113 -9.43 -19.43 -5.23
N LEU A 114 -9.10 -20.65 -4.82
CA LEU A 114 -10.08 -21.64 -4.33
C LEU A 114 -10.81 -21.14 -3.09
N PHE A 115 -10.08 -20.66 -2.08
CA PHE A 115 -10.72 -20.11 -0.89
C PHE A 115 -11.52 -18.84 -1.20
N GLY A 116 -10.99 -17.99 -2.07
CA GLY A 116 -11.67 -16.77 -2.54
C GLY A 116 -12.99 -17.07 -3.25
N TRP A 117 -13.04 -18.13 -4.03
CA TRP A 117 -14.27 -18.57 -4.69
C TRP A 117 -15.42 -18.80 -3.68
N PHE A 118 -15.15 -19.33 -2.50
CA PHE A 118 -16.15 -19.62 -1.47
C PHE A 118 -16.34 -18.52 -0.42
N SER A 119 -15.52 -17.48 -0.42
CA SER A 119 -15.51 -16.48 0.65
C SER A 119 -15.63 -15.02 0.17
N LEU A 120 -15.38 -14.75 -1.10
CA LEU A 120 -15.37 -13.39 -1.63
C LEU A 120 -16.69 -13.04 -2.33
N LEU A 121 -17.10 -11.80 -2.18
CA LEU A 121 -18.21 -11.23 -2.93
C LEU A 121 -17.86 -11.10 -4.42
N PRO A 122 -18.84 -10.99 -5.32
CA PRO A 122 -18.60 -11.03 -6.76
C PRO A 122 -17.53 -10.07 -7.27
N ASP A 123 -17.56 -8.81 -6.86
CA ASP A 123 -16.58 -7.82 -7.27
C ASP A 123 -15.19 -8.04 -6.62
N GLU A 124 -15.14 -8.56 -5.39
CA GLU A 124 -13.90 -8.94 -4.72
C GLU A 124 -13.24 -10.15 -5.43
N LEU A 125 -14.05 -11.13 -5.83
CA LEU A 125 -13.60 -12.28 -6.58
C LEU A 125 -13.07 -11.87 -7.97
N THR A 126 -13.77 -10.96 -8.63
CA THR A 126 -13.31 -10.35 -9.89
C THR A 126 -11.94 -9.69 -9.75
N ARG A 127 -11.75 -8.90 -8.68
CA ARG A 127 -10.43 -8.30 -8.35
C ARG A 127 -9.38 -9.34 -8.02
N LEU A 128 -9.73 -10.37 -7.23
CA LEU A 128 -8.82 -11.48 -6.98
C LEU A 128 -8.40 -12.17 -8.27
N GLY A 129 -9.34 -12.42 -9.19
CA GLY A 129 -9.05 -12.98 -10.53
C GLY A 129 -8.01 -12.16 -11.29
N LYS A 130 -8.15 -10.83 -11.27
CA LYS A 130 -7.15 -9.90 -11.83
C LYS A 130 -5.79 -10.06 -11.17
N HIS A 131 -5.73 -10.11 -9.83
CA HIS A 131 -4.46 -10.26 -9.09
C HIS A 131 -3.81 -11.63 -9.31
N VAL A 132 -4.58 -12.72 -9.42
CA VAL A 132 -4.06 -14.05 -9.79
C VAL A 132 -3.45 -14.03 -11.18
N TYR A 133 -4.18 -13.50 -12.18
CA TYR A 133 -3.68 -13.35 -13.53
C TYR A 133 -2.36 -12.59 -13.60
N GLN A 134 -2.28 -11.47 -12.92
CA GLN A 134 -1.10 -10.62 -12.97
C GLN A 134 0.04 -11.06 -12.05
N GLY A 135 -0.28 -11.73 -10.95
CA GLY A 135 0.70 -12.40 -10.09
C GLY A 135 1.39 -13.55 -10.83
N ALA A 136 0.61 -14.34 -11.60
CA ALA A 136 1.16 -15.41 -12.44
C ALA A 136 2.08 -14.89 -13.56
N LEU A 137 1.89 -13.65 -14.02
CA LEU A 137 2.74 -13.00 -15.04
C LEU A 137 3.85 -12.13 -14.42
N PHE A 138 3.98 -12.07 -13.09
CA PHE A 138 4.95 -11.24 -12.38
C PHE A 138 4.83 -9.73 -12.68
N ILE A 139 3.61 -9.25 -12.92
CA ILE A 139 3.30 -7.82 -13.19
C ILE A 139 2.34 -7.22 -12.15
N ALA A 140 2.21 -7.85 -10.99
CA ALA A 140 1.33 -7.40 -9.91
C ALA A 140 1.66 -5.97 -9.42
N ASN A 141 2.95 -5.59 -9.41
CA ASN A 141 3.40 -4.26 -9.03
C ASN A 141 2.79 -3.15 -9.91
N PHE A 142 2.73 -3.33 -11.23
CA PHE A 142 2.11 -2.36 -12.15
C PHE A 142 0.61 -2.22 -11.91
N THR A 143 -0.05 -3.30 -11.55
CA THR A 143 -1.48 -3.30 -11.26
C THR A 143 -1.79 -2.55 -9.99
N LEU A 144 -1.06 -2.90 -8.93
CA LEU A 144 -1.23 -2.26 -7.63
C LEU A 144 -0.91 -0.77 -7.68
N PHE A 145 0.07 -0.36 -8.50
CA PHE A 145 0.32 1.05 -8.78
C PHE A 145 -0.90 1.74 -9.40
N LYS A 146 -1.53 1.10 -10.41
CA LYS A 146 -2.71 1.67 -11.08
C LYS A 146 -3.96 1.68 -10.18
N GLU A 147 -4.05 0.76 -9.24
CA GLU A 147 -5.15 0.66 -8.29
C GLU A 147 -5.00 1.62 -7.11
N ALA A 148 -3.76 2.01 -6.76
CA ALA A 148 -3.52 2.92 -5.66
C ALA A 148 -4.12 4.30 -5.96
N GLY A 149 -5.15 4.67 -5.21
CA GLY A 149 -5.89 5.92 -5.37
C GLY A 149 -6.92 6.10 -4.27
N TYR A 150 -7.72 7.15 -4.37
CA TYR A 150 -8.75 7.49 -3.36
C TYR A 150 -9.78 6.38 -3.12
N PHE A 151 -10.12 5.63 -4.18
CA PHE A 151 -11.09 4.53 -4.12
C PHE A 151 -10.42 3.15 -3.98
N ASP A 152 -9.14 3.11 -3.64
CA ASP A 152 -8.47 1.83 -3.42
C ASP A 152 -8.96 1.20 -2.11
N PRO A 153 -9.56 -0.01 -2.14
CA PRO A 153 -9.83 -0.76 -0.91
C PRO A 153 -8.56 -0.89 -0.12
N SER A 154 -8.64 -0.85 1.21
CA SER A 154 -7.45 -0.93 2.04
C SER A 154 -6.55 -2.07 1.55
N ALA A 155 -5.26 -1.82 1.45
CA ALA A 155 -4.26 -2.78 0.99
C ALA A 155 -4.39 -4.14 1.69
N GLU A 156 -4.88 -4.13 2.93
CA GLU A 156 -5.09 -5.29 3.79
C GLU A 156 -6.18 -6.26 3.30
N LEU A 157 -7.09 -5.79 2.45
CA LEU A 157 -8.18 -6.57 1.87
C LEU A 157 -7.82 -7.18 0.50
N LYS A 158 -6.57 -7.05 0.05
CA LYS A 158 -6.07 -7.64 -1.21
C LYS A 158 -5.25 -8.89 -0.93
N PRO A 159 -5.79 -10.11 -1.08
CA PRO A 159 -5.09 -11.36 -0.66
C PRO A 159 -3.77 -11.63 -1.35
N LEU A 160 -3.48 -11.01 -2.48
CA LEU A 160 -2.23 -11.18 -3.25
C LEU A 160 -1.40 -9.91 -3.34
N LEU A 161 -1.65 -8.91 -2.47
CA LEU A 161 -0.92 -7.65 -2.45
C LEU A 161 0.60 -7.86 -2.44
N HIS A 162 1.10 -8.75 -1.56
CA HIS A 162 2.53 -8.99 -1.34
C HIS A 162 3.31 -9.44 -2.59
N LEU A 163 2.63 -9.90 -3.65
CA LEU A 163 3.28 -10.32 -4.89
C LEU A 163 3.93 -9.17 -5.68
N TRP A 164 3.72 -7.91 -5.28
CA TRP A 164 4.39 -6.77 -5.90
C TRP A 164 5.92 -6.88 -5.86
N SER A 165 6.47 -7.29 -4.72
CA SER A 165 7.92 -7.42 -4.54
C SER A 165 8.50 -8.56 -5.36
N LEU A 166 7.79 -9.70 -5.41
CA LEU A 166 8.15 -10.83 -6.28
C LEU A 166 8.14 -10.41 -7.76
N GLY A 167 7.18 -9.57 -8.18
CA GLY A 167 7.15 -8.99 -9.52
C GLY A 167 8.44 -8.23 -9.83
N ILE A 168 8.89 -7.34 -8.94
CA ILE A 168 10.14 -6.58 -9.12
C ILE A 168 11.36 -7.51 -9.18
N GLU A 169 11.44 -8.53 -8.30
CA GLU A 169 12.53 -9.50 -8.32
C GLU A 169 12.62 -10.26 -9.66
N GLU A 170 11.51 -10.79 -10.15
CA GLU A 170 11.49 -11.57 -11.39
C GLU A 170 11.77 -10.69 -12.62
N GLN A 171 11.28 -9.44 -12.63
CA GLN A 171 11.64 -8.46 -13.65
C GLN A 171 13.15 -8.17 -13.66
N PHE A 172 13.77 -8.06 -12.50
CA PHE A 172 15.23 -7.96 -12.40
C PHE A 172 15.93 -9.22 -12.93
N TYR A 173 15.42 -10.40 -12.65
CA TYR A 173 15.98 -11.67 -13.14
C TYR A 173 15.83 -11.86 -14.64
N ILE A 174 14.92 -11.14 -15.28
CA ILE A 174 14.80 -11.11 -16.76
C ILE A 174 15.79 -10.08 -17.34
N VAL A 175 15.82 -8.87 -16.82
CA VAL A 175 16.57 -7.75 -17.39
C VAL A 175 18.08 -7.89 -17.13
N PHE A 176 18.47 -8.20 -15.89
CA PHE A 176 19.88 -8.17 -15.48
C PHE A 176 20.78 -9.18 -16.21
N PRO A 177 20.38 -10.47 -16.40
CA PRO A 177 21.20 -11.42 -17.18
C PRO A 177 21.40 -10.99 -18.63
N LEU A 178 20.37 -10.37 -19.24
CA LEU A 178 20.45 -9.85 -20.61
C LEU A 178 21.48 -8.71 -20.72
N LEU A 179 21.45 -7.77 -19.78
CA LEU A 179 22.39 -6.65 -19.75
C LEU A 179 23.84 -7.12 -19.56
N VAL A 180 24.09 -8.02 -18.62
CA VAL A 180 25.43 -8.57 -18.37
C VAL A 180 25.93 -9.39 -19.57
N TRP A 181 25.05 -10.20 -20.17
CA TRP A 181 25.40 -10.97 -21.37
C TRP A 181 25.72 -10.07 -22.56
N LEU A 182 24.89 -9.04 -22.79
CA LEU A 182 25.09 -8.07 -23.88
C LEU A 182 26.44 -7.34 -23.72
N LEU A 183 26.75 -6.87 -22.50
CA LEU A 183 28.04 -6.26 -22.21
C LEU A 183 29.20 -7.22 -22.50
N ALA A 184 29.09 -8.46 -22.05
CA ALA A 184 30.12 -9.47 -22.28
C ALA A 184 30.28 -9.79 -23.79
N TRP A 185 29.18 -9.84 -24.53
CA TRP A 185 29.19 -10.05 -25.99
C TRP A 185 29.83 -8.86 -26.71
N MET A 186 29.44 -7.62 -26.38
CA MET A 186 30.05 -6.42 -26.95
C MET A 186 31.55 -6.33 -26.66
N SER A 187 31.95 -6.63 -25.42
CA SER A 187 33.37 -6.65 -25.02
C SER A 187 34.17 -7.66 -25.82
N ARG A 188 33.66 -8.86 -26.06
CA ARG A 188 34.31 -9.90 -26.89
C ARG A 188 34.46 -9.47 -28.35
N LYS A 189 33.42 -8.87 -28.92
CA LYS A 189 33.43 -8.40 -30.33
C LYS A 189 34.43 -7.25 -30.54
N TRP A 190 34.59 -6.36 -29.55
CA TRP A 190 35.49 -5.20 -29.62
C TRP A 190 36.97 -5.59 -29.38
N GLN A 191 37.21 -6.77 -28.80
CA GLN A 191 38.55 -7.24 -28.40
C GLN A 191 39.11 -8.30 -29.36
N GLN A 192 38.47 -8.60 -30.48
CA GLN A 192 39.04 -9.48 -31.51
C GLN A 192 40.33 -8.86 -32.04
N GLY A 193 41.46 -9.31 -31.48
CA GLY A 193 42.83 -8.87 -31.83
C GLY A 193 43.71 -8.31 -30.69
N LYS A 194 43.22 -8.21 -29.44
CA LYS A 194 43.99 -7.67 -28.30
C LYS A 194 44.24 -8.70 -27.20
N GLN A 195 45.53 -8.89 -26.78
CA GLN A 195 45.93 -9.90 -25.80
C GLN A 195 45.44 -9.69 -24.36
N ASN A 196 44.83 -8.51 -24.00
CA ASN A 196 44.40 -8.17 -22.65
C ASN A 196 42.86 -8.20 -22.48
N ALA A 197 42.17 -9.13 -23.14
CA ALA A 197 40.72 -9.17 -23.27
C ALA A 197 39.94 -9.41 -21.96
N SER A 198 40.53 -10.01 -20.93
CA SER A 198 39.78 -10.42 -19.72
C SER A 198 39.49 -9.27 -18.72
N HIS A 199 40.42 -8.31 -18.59
CA HIS A 199 40.27 -7.23 -17.61
C HIS A 199 39.17 -6.21 -17.95
N LEU A 200 38.96 -5.88 -19.22
CA LEU A 200 38.00 -4.87 -19.62
C LEU A 200 36.54 -5.30 -19.39
N SER A 201 36.24 -6.62 -19.57
CA SER A 201 34.89 -7.14 -19.34
C SER A 201 34.53 -7.18 -17.84
N THR A 202 35.51 -7.43 -16.98
CA THR A 202 35.32 -7.48 -15.52
C THR A 202 35.05 -6.09 -14.96
N HIS A 203 35.86 -5.09 -15.29
CA HIS A 203 35.67 -3.71 -14.89
C HIS A 203 34.41 -3.10 -15.56
N GLY A 204 34.14 -3.44 -16.81
CA GLY A 204 32.93 -3.00 -17.51
C GLY A 204 31.63 -3.46 -16.82
N SER A 205 31.61 -4.66 -16.24
CA SER A 205 30.45 -5.13 -15.47
C SER A 205 30.27 -4.36 -14.15
N LEU A 206 31.35 -3.96 -13.48
CA LEU A 206 31.26 -3.11 -12.29
C LEU A 206 30.70 -1.72 -12.65
N TRP A 207 31.25 -1.08 -13.69
CA TRP A 207 30.75 0.22 -14.13
C TRP A 207 29.28 0.19 -14.53
N LEU A 208 28.84 -0.84 -15.29
CA LEU A 208 27.43 -1.03 -15.63
C LEU A 208 26.57 -1.08 -14.38
N VAL A 209 26.90 -1.97 -13.44
CA VAL A 209 26.13 -2.17 -12.21
C VAL A 209 26.09 -0.90 -11.36
N THR A 210 27.24 -0.21 -11.24
CA THR A 210 27.32 1.03 -10.45
C THR A 210 26.51 2.16 -11.07
N ILE A 211 26.58 2.34 -12.40
CA ILE A 211 25.78 3.37 -13.11
C ILE A 211 24.28 3.08 -12.96
N LEU A 212 23.87 1.83 -13.15
CA LEU A 212 22.48 1.44 -12.99
C LEU A 212 21.99 1.63 -11.53
N LEU A 213 22.83 1.31 -10.54
CA LEU A 213 22.54 1.52 -9.13
C LEU A 213 22.32 2.99 -8.83
N LEU A 214 23.30 3.83 -9.21
CA LEU A 214 23.23 5.27 -8.96
C LEU A 214 22.07 5.93 -9.72
N GLY A 215 21.81 5.53 -10.95
CA GLY A 215 20.69 6.01 -11.76
C GLY A 215 19.34 5.62 -11.14
N SER A 216 19.17 4.37 -10.71
CA SER A 216 17.96 3.89 -10.05
C SER A 216 17.74 4.59 -8.70
N PHE A 217 18.80 4.76 -7.89
CA PHE A 217 18.71 5.49 -6.62
C PHE A 217 18.41 6.97 -6.80
N ALA A 218 19.05 7.63 -7.76
CA ALA A 218 18.74 9.03 -8.09
C ALA A 218 17.28 9.18 -8.53
N TRP A 219 16.80 8.27 -9.39
CA TRP A 219 15.38 8.30 -9.80
C TRP A 219 14.43 8.08 -8.60
N ASN A 220 14.76 7.15 -7.70
CA ASN A 220 14.01 6.96 -6.46
C ASN A 220 13.90 8.27 -5.67
N LEU A 221 15.01 8.96 -5.43
CA LEU A 221 15.01 10.22 -4.67
C LEU A 221 14.21 11.33 -5.36
N LEU A 222 14.31 11.45 -6.69
CA LEU A 222 13.61 12.47 -7.47
C LEU A 222 12.09 12.26 -7.51
N THR A 223 11.64 11.01 -7.46
CA THR A 223 10.20 10.68 -7.53
C THR A 223 9.54 10.55 -6.17
N LEU A 224 10.30 10.28 -5.11
CA LEU A 224 9.77 9.97 -3.78
C LEU A 224 8.84 11.06 -3.22
N THR A 225 9.18 12.34 -3.41
CA THR A 225 8.37 13.48 -2.96
C THR A 225 7.23 13.82 -3.91
N ARG A 226 7.37 13.47 -5.20
CA ARG A 226 6.40 13.81 -6.25
C ARG A 226 5.31 12.74 -6.37
N ASP A 227 5.71 11.47 -6.38
CA ASP A 227 4.82 10.31 -6.48
C ASP A 227 5.38 9.14 -5.66
N PRO A 228 5.06 9.08 -4.34
CA PRO A 228 5.49 8.02 -3.45
C PRO A 228 5.01 6.63 -3.91
N VAL A 229 3.80 6.55 -4.48
CA VAL A 229 3.22 5.29 -4.96
C VAL A 229 3.98 4.74 -6.15
N PHE A 230 4.29 5.60 -7.14
CA PHE A 230 5.17 5.25 -8.25
C PHE A 230 6.53 4.77 -7.75
N THR A 231 7.12 5.52 -6.81
CA THR A 231 8.44 5.21 -6.25
C THR A 231 8.47 3.86 -5.55
N PHE A 232 7.37 3.48 -4.90
CA PHE A 232 7.26 2.21 -4.17
C PHE A 232 7.08 1.00 -5.10
N TYR A 233 6.24 1.09 -6.14
CA TYR A 233 5.86 -0.05 -6.97
C TYR A 233 6.68 -0.22 -8.25
N MET A 234 7.37 0.83 -8.73
CA MET A 234 8.07 0.74 -10.01
C MET A 234 9.45 0.09 -9.90
N PRO A 235 9.82 -0.80 -10.83
CA PRO A 235 11.10 -1.52 -10.78
C PRO A 235 12.29 -0.58 -10.93
N MET A 236 12.19 0.47 -11.75
CA MET A 236 13.28 1.42 -12.00
C MET A 236 13.73 2.16 -10.74
N THR A 237 12.81 2.41 -9.81
CA THR A 237 13.07 3.11 -8.55
C THR A 237 13.51 2.17 -7.42
N ARG A 238 13.44 0.84 -7.64
CA ARG A 238 13.75 -0.20 -6.64
C ARG A 238 14.94 -1.10 -7.03
N PHE A 239 15.35 -1.14 -8.30
CA PHE A 239 16.44 -2.00 -8.76
C PHE A 239 17.78 -1.71 -8.06
N TRP A 240 18.02 -0.48 -7.58
CA TRP A 240 19.23 -0.14 -6.84
C TRP A 240 19.45 -1.01 -5.58
N GLU A 241 18.38 -1.51 -4.98
CA GLU A 241 18.42 -2.38 -3.81
C GLU A 241 18.99 -3.77 -4.16
N LEU A 242 18.55 -4.35 -5.30
CA LEU A 242 19.12 -5.58 -5.82
C LEU A 242 20.56 -5.37 -6.35
N LEU A 243 20.79 -4.22 -7.01
CA LEU A 243 22.11 -3.86 -7.55
C LEU A 243 23.14 -3.64 -6.45
N MET A 244 22.76 -3.23 -5.24
CA MET A 244 23.66 -3.19 -4.07
C MET A 244 24.23 -4.59 -3.78
N GLY A 245 23.38 -5.62 -3.78
CA GLY A 245 23.82 -7.02 -3.68
C GLY A 245 24.71 -7.44 -4.85
N SER A 246 24.45 -6.93 -6.06
CA SER A 246 25.27 -7.22 -7.25
C SER A 246 26.68 -6.61 -7.16
N VAL A 247 26.80 -5.38 -6.64
CA VAL A 247 28.10 -4.74 -6.36
C VAL A 247 28.89 -5.55 -5.35
N LEU A 248 28.24 -5.96 -4.24
CA LEU A 248 28.87 -6.79 -3.23
C LEU A 248 29.38 -8.11 -3.83
N THR A 249 28.60 -8.73 -4.69
CA THR A 249 29.02 -9.95 -5.41
C THR A 249 30.27 -9.70 -6.25
N TRP A 250 30.26 -8.61 -7.02
CA TRP A 250 31.42 -8.29 -7.85
C TRP A 250 32.69 -8.11 -7.02
N VAL A 251 32.59 -7.39 -5.88
CA VAL A 251 33.72 -7.22 -4.94
C VAL A 251 34.21 -8.55 -4.41
N THR A 252 33.30 -9.43 -3.98
CA THR A 252 33.66 -10.74 -3.43
C THR A 252 34.31 -11.67 -4.46
N LEU A 253 33.98 -11.55 -5.74
CA LEU A 253 34.54 -12.37 -6.82
C LEU A 253 35.89 -11.85 -7.34
N ASN A 254 36.13 -10.54 -7.30
CA ASN A 254 37.25 -9.93 -8.03
C ASN A 254 38.32 -9.29 -7.13
N VAL A 255 37.99 -8.94 -5.87
CA VAL A 255 38.96 -8.35 -4.93
C VAL A 255 39.61 -9.45 -4.10
N SER A 256 40.94 -9.62 -4.24
CA SER A 256 41.71 -10.72 -3.65
C SER A 256 41.60 -10.81 -2.12
N GLY A 257 41.55 -9.69 -1.42
CA GLY A 257 41.36 -9.64 0.05
C GLY A 257 40.00 -10.20 0.52
N PHE A 258 38.96 -10.10 -0.27
CA PHE A 258 37.66 -10.70 0.03
C PHE A 258 37.58 -12.19 -0.33
N LYS A 259 38.26 -12.63 -1.39
CA LYS A 259 38.30 -14.07 -1.77
C LYS A 259 38.92 -14.95 -0.68
N SER A 260 39.98 -14.51 -0.04
CA SER A 260 40.63 -15.23 1.04
C SER A 260 39.90 -15.15 2.37
N GLY A 261 39.20 -14.04 2.64
CA GLY A 261 38.50 -13.81 3.89
C GLY A 261 37.28 -14.73 4.14
N PHE A 262 36.67 -15.29 3.08
CA PHE A 262 35.57 -16.27 3.23
C PHE A 262 36.04 -17.68 3.65
N GLN A 263 37.33 -18.01 3.53
CA GLN A 263 37.90 -19.32 3.89
C GLN A 263 38.88 -19.25 5.05
N ALA A 264 39.35 -18.06 5.45
CA ALA A 264 40.31 -17.84 6.52
C ALA A 264 39.63 -17.69 7.89
N LYS A 265 40.40 -17.75 8.97
CA LYS A 265 39.92 -17.36 10.31
C LYS A 265 39.40 -15.94 10.26
N PRO A 266 38.22 -15.64 10.91
CA PRO A 266 37.66 -14.32 10.88
C PRO A 266 38.58 -13.30 11.51
N THR A 267 38.71 -12.15 10.86
CA THR A 267 39.48 -11.01 11.35
C THR A 267 38.62 -10.13 12.25
N VAL A 268 39.23 -9.20 12.98
CA VAL A 268 38.50 -8.16 13.72
C VAL A 268 37.53 -7.39 12.82
N LEU A 269 37.92 -7.13 11.57
CA LEU A 269 37.08 -6.46 10.59
C LEU A 269 35.81 -7.27 10.29
N ASN A 270 35.87 -8.59 10.17
CA ASN A 270 34.69 -9.43 9.95
C ASN A 270 33.70 -9.33 11.12
N HIS A 271 34.21 -9.36 12.35
CA HIS A 271 33.39 -9.19 13.55
C HIS A 271 32.77 -7.80 13.63
N ALA A 272 33.57 -6.76 13.32
CA ALA A 272 33.10 -5.38 13.30
C ALA A 272 32.00 -5.16 12.24
N LEU A 273 32.17 -5.68 11.01
CA LEU A 273 31.15 -5.65 9.97
C LEU A 273 29.87 -6.37 10.39
N SER A 274 29.98 -7.53 11.03
CA SER A 274 28.82 -8.29 11.52
C SER A 274 28.05 -7.51 12.57
N THR A 275 28.74 -6.87 13.52
CA THR A 275 28.14 -6.02 14.55
C THR A 275 27.49 -4.77 13.95
N LEU A 276 28.23 -4.07 13.08
CA LEU A 276 27.71 -2.89 12.37
C LEU A 276 26.43 -3.23 11.60
N GLY A 277 26.42 -4.39 10.92
CA GLY A 277 25.23 -4.85 10.18
C GLY A 277 24.01 -4.99 11.05
N VAL A 278 24.12 -5.64 12.23
CA VAL A 278 22.99 -5.79 13.16
C VAL A 278 22.58 -4.46 13.76
N VAL A 279 23.53 -3.62 14.15
CA VAL A 279 23.24 -2.28 14.70
C VAL A 279 22.47 -1.44 13.67
N THR A 280 22.94 -1.42 12.42
CA THR A 280 22.29 -0.67 11.34
C THR A 280 20.86 -1.17 11.05
N LEU A 281 20.65 -2.50 11.05
CA LEU A 281 19.32 -3.07 10.94
C LEU A 281 18.42 -2.69 12.14
N GLY A 282 18.97 -2.75 13.35
CA GLY A 282 18.23 -2.38 14.57
C GLY A 282 17.84 -0.90 14.57
N VAL A 283 18.75 -0.01 14.19
CA VAL A 283 18.44 1.42 14.00
C VAL A 283 17.36 1.61 12.95
N GLY A 284 17.47 0.93 11.80
CA GLY A 284 16.45 0.97 10.77
C GLY A 284 15.07 0.55 11.29
N LEU A 285 14.96 -0.55 12.02
CA LEU A 285 13.71 -1.02 12.63
C LEU A 285 13.11 -0.03 13.64
N TYR A 286 13.95 0.71 14.35
CA TYR A 286 13.50 1.70 15.32
C TYR A 286 13.05 3.01 14.67
N VAL A 287 13.77 3.47 13.64
CA VAL A 287 13.56 4.81 13.04
C VAL A 287 12.47 4.77 11.94
N ILE A 288 12.32 3.63 11.25
CA ILE A 288 11.44 3.51 10.08
C ILE A 288 10.04 3.08 10.52
N ASP A 289 9.06 3.83 10.08
CA ASP A 289 7.64 3.54 10.21
C ASP A 289 6.88 3.93 8.91
N THR A 290 5.58 3.72 8.88
CA THR A 290 4.73 4.01 7.72
C THR A 290 4.55 5.51 7.44
N ALA A 291 4.91 6.40 8.36
CA ALA A 291 4.83 7.85 8.19
C ALA A 291 6.09 8.43 7.52
N LYS A 292 7.17 7.66 7.42
CA LYS A 292 8.41 8.11 6.80
C LYS A 292 8.36 7.99 5.28
N PRO A 293 9.01 8.91 4.54
CA PRO A 293 9.12 8.82 3.07
C PRO A 293 10.04 7.65 2.69
N PHE A 294 9.43 6.50 2.41
CA PHE A 294 10.11 5.26 2.09
C PHE A 294 9.88 4.86 0.61
N PRO A 295 10.91 4.30 -0.10
CA PRO A 295 12.22 3.87 0.42
C PRO A 295 13.24 4.98 0.66
N GLY A 296 13.60 5.81 -0.31
CA GLY A 296 14.53 6.93 -0.17
C GLY A 296 15.80 6.61 0.61
N PHE A 297 16.27 7.57 1.38
CA PHE A 297 17.44 7.39 2.26
C PHE A 297 17.20 6.39 3.40
N TYR A 298 15.95 6.19 3.82
CA TYR A 298 15.64 5.24 4.89
C TYR A 298 15.95 3.79 4.51
N ALA A 299 15.79 3.43 3.23
CA ALA A 299 16.14 2.09 2.77
C ALA A 299 17.65 1.78 2.84
N LEU A 300 18.52 2.79 2.98
CA LEU A 300 19.94 2.55 3.19
C LEU A 300 20.22 1.76 4.49
N PHE A 301 19.42 1.90 5.54
CA PHE A 301 19.58 1.13 6.77
C PHE A 301 19.48 -0.39 6.52
N PRO A 302 18.38 -0.93 6.00
CA PRO A 302 18.30 -2.36 5.73
C PRO A 302 19.32 -2.82 4.68
N LEU A 303 19.60 -2.02 3.65
CA LEU A 303 20.54 -2.39 2.60
C LEU A 303 21.99 -2.47 3.11
N LEU A 304 22.47 -1.43 3.78
CA LEU A 304 23.84 -1.41 4.34
C LEU A 304 23.99 -2.45 5.43
N GLY A 305 23.00 -2.60 6.32
CA GLY A 305 23.02 -3.61 7.35
C GLY A 305 23.16 -5.02 6.79
N THR A 306 22.36 -5.35 5.77
CA THR A 306 22.42 -6.64 5.08
C THR A 306 23.74 -6.83 4.32
N THR A 307 24.20 -5.79 3.63
CA THR A 307 25.49 -5.81 2.92
C THR A 307 26.65 -6.09 3.87
N CYS A 308 26.69 -5.42 5.03
CA CYS A 308 27.69 -5.65 6.06
C CYS A 308 27.66 -7.09 6.60
N LEU A 309 26.47 -7.64 6.88
CA LEU A 309 26.32 -9.02 7.36
C LEU A 309 26.80 -10.04 6.31
N ILE A 310 26.45 -9.87 5.04
CA ILE A 310 26.93 -10.76 3.97
C ILE A 310 28.45 -10.63 3.79
N ALA A 311 28.99 -9.41 3.81
CA ALA A 311 30.42 -9.13 3.67
C ALA A 311 31.24 -9.66 4.84
N ALA A 312 30.69 -9.67 6.06
CA ALA A 312 31.32 -10.22 7.27
C ALA A 312 31.69 -11.70 7.12
N GLY A 313 30.95 -12.46 6.32
CA GLY A 313 31.18 -13.89 6.10
C GLY A 313 30.63 -14.78 7.22
N GLU A 314 30.51 -16.08 6.93
CA GLU A 314 29.83 -17.06 7.80
C GLU A 314 30.56 -17.29 9.16
N GLN A 315 31.84 -17.00 9.24
CA GLN A 315 32.67 -17.24 10.46
C GLN A 315 32.60 -16.02 11.43
N ALA A 316 32.06 -14.88 11.01
CA ALA A 316 31.83 -13.76 11.92
C ALA A 316 30.91 -14.19 13.07
N TRP A 317 31.11 -13.62 14.26
CA TRP A 317 30.48 -14.14 15.49
C TRP A 317 28.94 -14.15 15.45
N ILE A 318 28.28 -13.10 14.96
CA ILE A 318 26.80 -13.07 14.82
C ILE A 318 26.34 -14.04 13.73
N ASN A 319 27.02 -14.02 12.58
CA ASN A 319 26.70 -14.92 11.47
C ASN A 319 26.80 -16.39 11.90
N ARG A 320 27.87 -16.77 12.60
CA ARG A 320 28.10 -18.14 13.07
C ARG A 320 27.15 -18.54 14.21
N TRP A 321 27.04 -17.70 15.25
CA TRP A 321 26.36 -18.09 16.49
C TRP A 321 24.88 -17.81 16.51
N ILE A 322 24.37 -16.90 15.66
CA ILE A 322 22.95 -16.53 15.56
C ILE A 322 22.38 -16.99 14.21
N LEU A 323 22.86 -16.43 13.10
CA LEU A 323 22.27 -16.65 11.78
C LEU A 323 22.43 -18.09 11.29
N ALA A 324 23.57 -18.73 11.54
CA ALA A 324 23.84 -20.12 11.12
C ALA A 324 23.27 -21.17 12.09
N ARG A 325 22.47 -20.80 13.10
CA ARG A 325 21.80 -21.77 13.98
C ARG A 325 20.78 -22.59 13.20
N ARG A 326 20.71 -23.89 13.49
CA ARG A 326 19.89 -24.85 12.73
C ARG A 326 18.43 -24.44 12.59
N TRP A 327 17.80 -23.96 13.65
CA TRP A 327 16.41 -23.53 13.63
C TRP A 327 16.21 -22.23 12.83
N VAL A 328 17.18 -21.30 12.85
CA VAL A 328 17.16 -20.07 12.04
C VAL A 328 17.33 -20.43 10.56
N VAL A 329 18.31 -21.28 10.24
CA VAL A 329 18.53 -21.79 8.89
C VAL A 329 17.29 -22.53 8.37
N PHE A 330 16.65 -23.35 9.20
CA PHE A 330 15.40 -24.03 8.84
C PHE A 330 14.30 -23.04 8.44
N LEU A 331 14.10 -21.99 9.24
CA LEU A 331 13.13 -20.93 8.93
C LEU A 331 13.50 -20.18 7.62
N GLY A 332 14.79 -19.98 7.38
CA GLY A 332 15.31 -19.43 6.13
C GLY A 332 15.07 -20.30 4.90
N MET A 333 15.16 -21.62 5.07
CA MET A 333 14.85 -22.57 3.98
C MET A 333 13.37 -22.53 3.56
N ILE A 334 12.46 -22.36 4.50
CA ILE A 334 11.02 -22.24 4.24
C ILE A 334 10.57 -20.78 4.03
N SER A 335 11.48 -19.81 4.02
CA SER A 335 11.16 -18.37 3.98
C SER A 335 10.33 -17.97 2.76
N TYR A 336 10.58 -18.55 1.59
CA TYR A 336 9.84 -18.24 0.38
C TYR A 336 8.39 -18.75 0.42
N PRO A 337 8.08 -20.03 0.68
CA PRO A 337 6.70 -20.45 0.87
C PRO A 337 6.03 -19.74 2.06
N LEU A 338 6.74 -19.41 3.15
CA LEU A 338 6.19 -18.65 4.26
C LEU A 338 5.80 -17.22 3.83
N TYR A 339 6.64 -16.55 3.04
CA TYR A 339 6.33 -15.26 2.44
C TYR A 339 5.07 -15.31 1.57
N LEU A 340 4.85 -16.41 0.85
CA LEU A 340 3.66 -16.57 0.00
C LEU A 340 2.40 -16.88 0.81
N TRP A 341 2.45 -17.70 1.87
CA TRP A 341 1.29 -18.12 2.65
C TRP A 341 0.80 -17.09 3.67
N HIS A 342 1.72 -16.32 4.30
CA HIS A 342 1.35 -15.49 5.45
C HIS A 342 0.30 -14.44 5.10
N TRP A 343 0.44 -13.78 3.95
CA TRP A 343 -0.41 -12.66 3.60
C TRP A 343 -1.83 -13.07 3.22
N PRO A 344 -2.07 -14.05 2.32
CA PRO A 344 -3.43 -14.52 2.06
C PRO A 344 -4.18 -14.94 3.32
N LEU A 345 -3.53 -15.67 4.24
CA LEU A 345 -4.13 -16.08 5.49
C LEU A 345 -4.60 -14.89 6.34
N LEU A 346 -3.75 -13.89 6.52
CA LEU A 346 -4.07 -12.68 7.28
C LEU A 346 -5.12 -11.80 6.58
N SER A 347 -5.00 -11.64 5.25
CA SER A 347 -5.95 -10.86 4.46
C SER A 347 -7.35 -11.48 4.47
N TYR A 348 -7.48 -12.78 4.25
CA TYR A 348 -8.78 -13.45 4.34
C TYR A 348 -9.39 -13.40 5.73
N ALA A 349 -8.57 -13.52 6.77
CA ALA A 349 -9.08 -13.36 8.14
C ALA A 349 -9.67 -11.97 8.36
N ARG A 350 -9.04 -10.93 7.82
CA ARG A 350 -9.57 -9.56 7.86
C ARG A 350 -10.87 -9.42 7.05
N ILE A 351 -10.91 -9.98 5.85
CA ILE A 351 -12.10 -9.97 4.99
C ILE A 351 -13.28 -10.66 5.69
N VAL A 352 -13.09 -11.88 6.20
CA VAL A 352 -14.14 -12.67 6.85
C VAL A 352 -14.62 -12.00 8.15
N ASN A 353 -13.73 -11.35 8.91
CA ASN A 353 -14.07 -10.71 10.19
C ASN A 353 -14.36 -9.20 10.08
N ALA A 354 -14.60 -8.68 8.88
CA ALA A 354 -14.88 -7.24 8.66
C ALA A 354 -13.75 -6.31 9.17
N GLY A 355 -12.50 -6.70 8.96
CA GLY A 355 -11.30 -5.89 9.28
C GLY A 355 -10.70 -6.15 10.66
N GLU A 356 -11.48 -6.54 11.66
CA GLU A 356 -10.98 -6.79 13.02
C GLU A 356 -10.65 -8.27 13.23
N VAL A 357 -9.38 -8.56 13.48
CA VAL A 357 -8.91 -9.91 13.76
C VAL A 357 -8.34 -9.97 15.17
N ALA A 358 -8.90 -10.85 16.01
CA ALA A 358 -8.42 -11.05 17.38
C ALA A 358 -6.95 -11.47 17.40
N VAL A 359 -6.19 -11.03 18.42
CA VAL A 359 -4.75 -11.34 18.55
C VAL A 359 -4.50 -12.85 18.53
N GLY A 360 -5.32 -13.65 19.25
CA GLY A 360 -5.19 -15.12 19.27
C GLY A 360 -5.34 -15.73 17.87
N LEU A 361 -6.29 -15.25 17.06
CA LEU A 361 -6.48 -15.71 15.69
C LEU A 361 -5.27 -15.33 14.81
N ARG A 362 -4.71 -14.13 14.97
CA ARG A 362 -3.49 -13.71 14.22
C ARG A 362 -2.30 -14.62 14.55
N VAL A 363 -2.09 -14.95 15.83
CA VAL A 363 -1.04 -15.90 16.26
C VAL A 363 -1.25 -17.27 15.63
N MET A 364 -2.48 -17.78 15.66
CA MET A 364 -2.83 -19.08 15.05
C MET A 364 -2.58 -19.08 13.53
N LEU A 365 -2.92 -18.00 12.82
CA LEU A 365 -2.71 -17.89 11.38
C LEU A 365 -1.23 -17.79 11.01
N VAL A 366 -0.41 -17.12 11.82
CA VAL A 366 1.05 -17.12 11.65
C VAL A 366 1.61 -18.53 11.84
N ALA A 367 1.19 -19.25 12.87
CA ALA A 367 1.59 -20.65 13.10
C ALA A 367 1.15 -21.56 11.95
N LEU A 368 -0.09 -21.40 11.47
CA LEU A 368 -0.61 -22.10 10.28
C LEU A 368 0.23 -21.78 9.04
N GLY A 369 0.60 -20.52 8.84
CA GLY A 369 1.47 -20.09 7.73
C GLY A 369 2.83 -20.78 7.77
N VAL A 370 3.46 -20.89 8.93
CA VAL A 370 4.73 -21.64 9.12
C VAL A 370 4.53 -23.14 8.82
N PHE A 371 3.45 -23.72 9.28
CA PHE A 371 3.12 -25.12 9.04
C PHE A 371 2.88 -25.39 7.54
N LEU A 372 2.08 -24.58 6.85
CA LEU A 372 1.83 -24.71 5.42
C LEU A 372 3.10 -24.46 4.60
N ALA A 373 3.94 -23.53 5.02
CA ALA A 373 5.23 -23.29 4.39
C ALA A 373 6.15 -24.50 4.50
N TRP A 374 6.18 -25.15 5.67
CA TRP A 374 6.94 -26.38 5.86
C TRP A 374 6.38 -27.53 5.00
N LEU A 375 5.07 -27.73 4.96
CA LEU A 375 4.44 -28.73 4.08
C LEU A 375 4.76 -28.51 2.61
N THR A 376 4.63 -27.25 2.17
CA THR A 376 4.94 -26.83 0.79
C THR A 376 6.39 -27.15 0.45
N TYR A 377 7.34 -26.80 1.34
CA TYR A 377 8.75 -27.06 1.15
C TYR A 377 9.08 -28.57 1.16
N ALA A 378 8.55 -29.32 2.16
CA ALA A 378 8.90 -30.71 2.40
C ALA A 378 8.35 -31.66 1.33
N TYR A 379 7.16 -31.38 0.81
CA TYR A 379 6.44 -32.28 -0.11
C TYR A 379 6.31 -31.70 -1.51
N TRP A 380 5.75 -30.50 -1.68
CA TRP A 380 5.43 -29.94 -2.99
C TRP A 380 6.65 -29.44 -3.76
N GLU A 381 7.49 -28.61 -3.14
CA GLU A 381 8.73 -28.16 -3.79
C GLU A 381 9.67 -29.33 -4.11
N ARG A 382 9.72 -30.33 -3.25
CA ARG A 382 10.61 -31.48 -3.43
C ARG A 382 10.33 -32.24 -4.72
N LEU A 383 9.08 -32.36 -5.12
CA LEU A 383 8.69 -33.05 -6.36
C LEU A 383 9.31 -32.39 -7.60
N PHE A 384 9.42 -31.09 -7.62
CA PHE A 384 9.86 -30.34 -8.80
C PHE A 384 11.34 -29.89 -8.71
N ARG A 385 11.80 -29.55 -7.51
CA ARG A 385 13.11 -28.90 -7.30
C ARG A 385 14.27 -29.86 -7.37
N PHE A 386 14.18 -31.04 -6.77
CA PHE A 386 15.33 -31.91 -6.54
C PHE A 386 15.47 -33.12 -7.48
N GLY A 387 14.48 -33.43 -8.29
CA GLY A 387 14.58 -34.55 -9.24
C GLY A 387 15.52 -34.29 -10.42
N LYS A 388 16.43 -35.21 -10.70
CA LYS A 388 17.36 -35.13 -11.83
C LYS A 388 16.77 -35.64 -13.15
N THR A 389 15.79 -36.53 -13.07
CA THR A 389 15.12 -37.14 -14.24
C THR A 389 13.91 -36.31 -14.68
N LYS A 390 13.57 -36.34 -15.97
CA LYS A 390 12.39 -35.69 -16.55
C LYS A 390 12.30 -34.18 -16.24
N VAL A 391 13.43 -33.48 -16.18
CA VAL A 391 13.50 -32.07 -15.78
C VAL A 391 12.62 -31.19 -16.67
N MET A 392 12.70 -31.34 -18.00
CA MET A 392 11.90 -30.54 -18.92
C MET A 392 10.42 -30.83 -18.81
N LEU A 393 10.02 -32.09 -18.56
CA LEU A 393 8.62 -32.43 -18.32
C LEU A 393 8.08 -31.73 -17.07
N ARG A 394 8.84 -31.73 -15.97
CA ARG A 394 8.46 -31.03 -14.72
C ARG A 394 8.35 -29.52 -14.91
N VAL A 395 9.27 -28.94 -15.66
CA VAL A 395 9.21 -27.51 -16.05
C VAL A 395 7.96 -27.24 -16.91
N GLY A 396 7.69 -28.10 -17.88
CA GLY A 396 6.49 -28.00 -18.72
C GLY A 396 5.20 -28.05 -17.88
N VAL A 397 5.09 -28.98 -16.92
CA VAL A 397 3.94 -29.07 -16.01
C VAL A 397 3.79 -27.79 -15.19
N LEU A 398 4.87 -27.25 -14.60
CA LEU A 398 4.81 -26.03 -13.81
C LEU A 398 4.39 -24.80 -14.65
N VAL A 399 4.93 -24.68 -15.86
CA VAL A 399 4.55 -23.62 -16.80
C VAL A 399 3.08 -23.75 -17.18
N SER A 400 2.61 -24.97 -17.49
CA SER A 400 1.20 -25.22 -17.83
C SER A 400 0.26 -24.88 -16.65
N LEU A 401 0.62 -25.25 -15.43
CA LEU A 401 -0.16 -24.87 -14.24
C LEU A 401 -0.20 -23.35 -14.04
N MET A 402 0.91 -22.66 -14.26
CA MET A 402 0.96 -21.19 -14.16
C MET A 402 0.08 -20.54 -15.25
N VAL A 403 0.15 -21.02 -16.48
CA VAL A 403 -0.70 -20.54 -17.58
C VAL A 403 -2.17 -20.80 -17.29
N LEU A 404 -2.54 -22.00 -16.80
CA LEU A 404 -3.90 -22.32 -16.39
C LEU A 404 -4.42 -21.35 -15.33
N LEU A 405 -3.62 -21.05 -14.30
CA LEU A 405 -4.00 -20.09 -13.27
C LEU A 405 -4.15 -18.68 -13.82
N ALA A 406 -3.25 -18.26 -14.72
CA ALA A 406 -3.36 -16.97 -15.40
C ALA A 406 -4.64 -16.87 -16.22
N VAL A 407 -4.98 -17.94 -16.99
CA VAL A 407 -6.21 -17.99 -17.78
C VAL A 407 -7.44 -18.00 -16.87
N ALA A 408 -7.47 -18.85 -15.83
CA ALA A 408 -8.58 -18.90 -14.89
C ALA A 408 -8.80 -17.55 -14.19
N GLY A 409 -7.73 -16.92 -13.71
CA GLY A 409 -7.80 -15.58 -13.11
C GLY A 409 -8.32 -14.53 -14.12
N ARG A 410 -7.87 -14.58 -15.37
CA ARG A 410 -8.36 -13.68 -16.42
C ARG A 410 -9.83 -13.90 -16.78
N LEU A 411 -10.28 -15.15 -16.82
CA LEU A 411 -11.69 -15.47 -17.06
C LEU A 411 -12.57 -14.95 -15.93
N ILE A 412 -12.19 -15.19 -14.67
CA ILE A 412 -12.90 -14.65 -13.49
C ILE A 412 -12.89 -13.12 -13.49
N TYR A 413 -11.78 -12.50 -13.83
CA TYR A 413 -11.69 -11.02 -13.94
C TYR A 413 -12.65 -10.44 -14.98
N LYS A 414 -12.95 -11.20 -16.05
CA LYS A 414 -13.86 -10.77 -17.13
C LYS A 414 -15.28 -11.31 -16.99
N SER A 415 -15.52 -12.22 -16.06
CA SER A 415 -16.86 -12.73 -15.76
C SER A 415 -17.59 -11.80 -14.77
N ASP A 416 -18.89 -12.01 -14.67
CA ASP A 416 -19.74 -11.39 -13.62
C ASP A 416 -20.17 -12.54 -12.68
N PRO A 417 -19.34 -12.89 -11.68
CA PRO A 417 -19.68 -13.98 -10.77
C PRO A 417 -20.91 -13.64 -9.95
N THR A 418 -21.68 -14.65 -9.55
CA THR A 418 -22.87 -14.52 -8.72
C THR A 418 -22.55 -14.76 -7.25
N THR A 419 -23.45 -14.42 -6.33
CA THR A 419 -23.30 -14.70 -4.88
C THR A 419 -23.61 -16.14 -4.50
N GLU A 420 -24.17 -16.96 -5.40
CA GLU A 420 -24.60 -18.35 -5.12
C GLU A 420 -23.45 -19.28 -4.71
N HIS A 421 -22.21 -18.94 -5.03
CA HIS A 421 -21.01 -19.70 -4.67
C HIS A 421 -20.45 -19.39 -3.28
N LEU A 422 -21.05 -18.46 -2.52
CA LEU A 422 -20.56 -18.06 -1.20
C LEU A 422 -20.99 -19.08 -0.13
N TRP A 423 -20.00 -19.80 0.44
CA TRP A 423 -20.25 -20.79 1.49
C TRP A 423 -19.61 -20.42 2.83
N VAL A 424 -18.71 -19.45 2.85
CA VAL A 424 -18.05 -18.99 4.08
C VAL A 424 -18.83 -17.82 4.66
N PRO A 425 -19.45 -17.95 5.86
CA PRO A 425 -20.14 -16.86 6.53
C PRO A 425 -19.19 -15.70 6.80
N ARG A 426 -19.65 -14.49 6.52
CA ARG A 426 -18.88 -13.25 6.74
C ARG A 426 -19.59 -12.37 7.74
N LYS A 427 -18.81 -11.81 8.68
CA LYS A 427 -19.34 -10.88 9.67
C LYS A 427 -19.84 -9.59 8.99
N GLY A 428 -21.07 -9.20 9.30
CA GLY A 428 -21.66 -7.96 8.82
C GLY A 428 -22.10 -7.96 7.34
N VAL A 429 -22.08 -9.12 6.67
CA VAL A 429 -22.58 -9.28 5.31
C VAL A 429 -23.95 -9.97 5.34
N ASP A 430 -24.94 -9.34 4.71
CA ASP A 430 -26.25 -9.92 4.47
C ASP A 430 -26.38 -10.21 2.97
N LEU A 431 -26.47 -11.48 2.63
CA LEU A 431 -26.52 -11.95 1.24
C LEU A 431 -27.85 -11.60 0.54
N THR A 432 -28.86 -11.14 1.28
CA THR A 432 -30.12 -10.64 0.72
C THR A 432 -29.99 -9.24 0.14
N VAL A 433 -28.92 -8.53 0.49
CA VAL A 433 -28.61 -7.18 0.00
C VAL A 433 -27.54 -7.25 -1.07
N SER A 434 -27.76 -6.61 -2.22
CA SER A 434 -26.73 -6.46 -3.24
C SER A 434 -25.61 -5.56 -2.70
N GLN A 435 -24.47 -6.16 -2.37
CA GLN A 435 -23.38 -5.47 -1.70
C GLN A 435 -22.01 -6.08 -1.97
N SER A 436 -21.00 -5.28 -1.70
CA SER A 436 -19.61 -5.67 -1.61
C SER A 436 -18.93 -5.00 -0.41
N GLN A 437 -17.64 -5.20 -0.22
CA GLN A 437 -16.85 -4.39 0.73
C GLN A 437 -16.80 -2.92 0.33
N ALA A 438 -16.90 -2.63 -0.97
CA ALA A 438 -16.76 -1.29 -1.50
C ALA A 438 -18.09 -0.52 -1.55
N TRP A 439 -19.21 -1.21 -1.80
CA TRP A 439 -20.51 -0.57 -2.05
C TRP A 439 -21.70 -1.43 -1.61
N MET A 440 -22.85 -0.78 -1.49
CA MET A 440 -24.15 -1.41 -1.27
C MET A 440 -25.20 -0.73 -2.15
N GLN A 441 -26.24 -1.46 -2.53
CA GLN A 441 -27.37 -0.95 -3.29
C GLN A 441 -28.69 -1.16 -2.53
N SER A 442 -29.50 -0.13 -2.44
CA SER A 442 -30.86 -0.26 -1.93
C SER A 442 -31.80 -0.86 -2.98
N GLN A 443 -33.00 -1.28 -2.56
CA GLN A 443 -34.01 -1.86 -3.45
C GLN A 443 -34.50 -0.88 -4.55
N ASP A 444 -34.41 0.41 -4.29
CA ASP A 444 -34.77 1.48 -5.23
C ASP A 444 -33.59 2.05 -6.01
N GLY A 445 -32.44 1.33 -6.01
CA GLY A 445 -31.30 1.61 -6.87
C GLY A 445 -30.27 2.61 -6.33
N TRP A 446 -30.45 3.15 -5.12
CA TRP A 446 -29.45 4.04 -4.52
C TRP A 446 -28.17 3.28 -4.16
N LEU A 447 -27.01 3.88 -4.44
CA LEU A 447 -25.72 3.34 -4.10
C LEU A 447 -25.13 4.00 -2.85
N PHE A 448 -24.58 3.21 -1.95
CA PHE A 448 -23.93 3.63 -0.71
C PHE A 448 -22.54 3.03 -0.60
N LEU A 449 -21.65 3.70 0.15
CA LEU A 449 -20.32 3.18 0.41
C LEU A 449 -20.36 1.94 1.32
N GLY A 450 -19.51 0.97 1.01
CA GLY A 450 -19.29 -0.22 1.84
C GLY A 450 -18.25 -0.01 2.94
N ASN A 451 -17.99 -1.07 3.73
CA ASN A 451 -17.04 -1.03 4.85
C ASN A 451 -15.56 -0.83 4.46
N ALA A 452 -15.21 -1.01 3.18
CA ALA A 452 -13.87 -0.69 2.69
C ALA A 452 -13.52 0.80 2.82
N TYR A 453 -14.53 1.67 2.92
CA TYR A 453 -14.37 3.11 3.10
C TYR A 453 -14.68 3.51 4.53
N ASP A 454 -13.63 3.68 5.33
CA ASP A 454 -13.68 4.13 6.71
C ASP A 454 -14.71 3.40 7.60
N ARG A 455 -15.02 2.14 7.26
CA ARG A 455 -16.04 1.31 7.93
C ARG A 455 -17.43 1.99 7.96
N SER A 456 -17.83 2.62 6.85
CA SER A 456 -19.09 3.37 6.73
C SER A 456 -20.30 2.56 7.19
N VAL A 457 -20.39 1.28 6.81
CA VAL A 457 -21.52 0.41 7.21
C VAL A 457 -21.57 0.19 8.73
N ASP A 458 -20.44 -0.10 9.35
CA ASP A 458 -20.36 -0.32 10.80
C ASP A 458 -20.71 0.95 11.59
N LYS A 459 -20.26 2.10 11.11
CA LYS A 459 -20.58 3.42 11.68
C LYS A 459 -22.07 3.72 11.57
N ALA A 460 -22.65 3.55 10.38
CA ALA A 460 -24.08 3.76 10.14
C ALA A 460 -24.96 2.85 11.00
N ARG A 461 -24.57 1.59 11.16
CA ARG A 461 -25.26 0.59 12.01
C ARG A 461 -25.01 0.75 13.52
N GLY A 462 -24.16 1.70 13.94
CA GLY A 462 -23.78 1.91 15.33
C GLY A 462 -22.87 0.84 15.93
N LEU A 463 -22.30 -0.03 15.09
CA LEU A 463 -21.36 -1.10 15.51
C LEU A 463 -19.96 -0.55 15.80
N LYS A 464 -19.63 0.64 15.28
CA LYS A 464 -18.40 1.38 15.55
C LYS A 464 -18.75 2.75 16.12
N GLN A 465 -18.07 3.13 17.20
CA GLN A 465 -18.17 4.45 17.82
C GLN A 465 -17.00 5.34 17.36
N PRO A 466 -17.13 6.69 17.45
CA PRO A 466 -16.01 7.60 17.19
C PRO A 466 -14.81 7.27 18.07
N GLU A 467 -13.62 7.21 17.44
CA GLU A 467 -12.39 6.89 18.16
C GLU A 467 -11.84 8.13 18.88
N PHE A 468 -11.71 8.04 20.19
CA PHE A 468 -11.21 9.16 21.03
C PHE A 468 -9.90 9.73 20.48
N LYS A 469 -8.92 8.88 20.13
CA LYS A 469 -7.61 9.31 19.63
C LYS A 469 -7.69 10.09 18.32
N THR A 470 -8.56 9.67 17.41
CA THR A 470 -8.76 10.35 16.11
C THR A 470 -9.36 11.74 16.32
N ILE A 471 -10.37 11.85 17.20
CA ILE A 471 -11.01 13.14 17.51
C ILE A 471 -10.08 14.04 18.32
N GLU A 472 -9.30 13.50 19.25
CA GLU A 472 -8.29 14.23 20.01
C GLU A 472 -7.20 14.83 19.09
N GLN A 473 -6.74 14.07 18.11
CA GLN A 473 -5.79 14.55 17.09
C GLN A 473 -6.38 15.71 16.29
N LEU A 474 -7.63 15.57 15.83
CA LEU A 474 -8.32 16.66 15.12
C LEU A 474 -8.46 17.90 16.00
N ALA A 475 -8.89 17.74 17.25
CA ALA A 475 -9.01 18.84 18.20
C ALA A 475 -7.67 19.56 18.43
N THR A 476 -6.60 18.79 18.60
CA THR A 476 -5.24 19.32 18.78
C THR A 476 -4.79 20.15 17.57
N GLN A 477 -5.10 19.67 16.37
CA GLN A 477 -4.76 20.36 15.12
C GLN A 477 -5.56 21.66 14.97
N LEU A 478 -6.87 21.63 15.22
CA LEU A 478 -7.70 22.83 15.18
C LEU A 478 -7.22 23.86 16.23
N LYS A 479 -6.84 23.42 17.44
CA LYS A 479 -6.22 24.31 18.45
C LYS A 479 -4.91 24.93 17.95
N SER A 480 -4.07 24.16 17.23
CA SER A 480 -2.83 24.69 16.67
C SER A 480 -3.05 25.74 15.58
N VAL A 481 -4.13 25.61 14.81
CA VAL A 481 -4.55 26.65 13.85
C VAL A 481 -4.93 27.93 14.60
N MET A 482 -5.74 27.80 15.64
CA MET A 482 -6.18 28.97 16.43
C MET A 482 -5.05 29.67 17.19
N ALA A 483 -3.96 28.98 17.46
CA ALA A 483 -2.78 29.59 18.04
C ALA A 483 -2.03 30.57 17.12
N VAL A 484 -2.24 30.47 15.79
CA VAL A 484 -1.57 31.31 14.77
C VAL A 484 -2.52 32.28 14.06
N VAL A 485 -3.84 32.07 14.19
CA VAL A 485 -4.87 32.94 13.61
C VAL A 485 -5.20 34.07 14.56
N ASP A 486 -5.20 35.32 14.05
CA ASP A 486 -5.75 36.47 14.79
C ASP A 486 -7.29 36.40 14.78
N PRO A 487 -7.94 36.10 15.90
CA PRO A 487 -9.40 35.89 15.97
C PRO A 487 -10.19 37.20 15.75
N VAL A 488 -9.54 38.36 15.80
CA VAL A 488 -10.17 39.66 15.50
C VAL A 488 -10.29 39.89 13.99
N ARG A 489 -9.31 39.38 13.23
CA ARG A 489 -9.23 39.56 11.76
C ARG A 489 -9.85 38.41 11.00
N THR A 490 -9.71 37.18 11.49
CA THR A 490 -10.09 35.98 10.77
C THR A 490 -11.08 35.15 11.56
N GLN A 491 -12.26 34.91 11.01
CA GLN A 491 -13.23 33.98 11.57
C GLN A 491 -12.98 32.59 11.04
N VAL A 492 -13.03 31.58 11.92
CA VAL A 492 -12.80 30.17 11.57
C VAL A 492 -14.04 29.36 11.87
N VAL A 493 -14.43 28.47 10.96
CA VAL A 493 -15.59 27.57 11.12
C VAL A 493 -15.17 26.15 10.74
N PHE A 494 -15.60 25.17 11.52
CA PHE A 494 -15.51 23.75 11.18
C PHE A 494 -16.91 23.21 10.84
N MET A 495 -17.06 22.55 9.69
CA MET A 495 -18.30 21.94 9.27
C MET A 495 -18.08 20.45 9.01
N MET A 496 -18.99 19.63 9.49
CA MET A 496 -19.10 18.23 9.09
C MET A 496 -19.88 18.11 7.77
N GLY A 497 -19.36 17.31 6.82
CA GLY A 497 -20.12 16.88 5.65
C GLY A 497 -20.84 15.56 5.97
N PRO A 498 -22.18 15.54 6.16
CA PRO A 498 -22.88 14.33 6.56
C PRO A 498 -22.81 13.25 5.49
N ASN A 499 -22.76 12.00 5.90
CA ASN A 499 -22.86 10.87 4.98
C ASN A 499 -24.25 10.76 4.35
N LYS A 500 -24.32 10.18 3.15
CA LYS A 500 -25.60 9.95 2.46
C LYS A 500 -26.54 9.06 3.28
N GLU A 501 -26.02 8.01 3.90
CA GLU A 501 -26.78 7.12 4.79
C GLU A 501 -27.32 7.82 6.04
N THR A 502 -26.68 8.87 6.52
CA THR A 502 -27.18 9.69 7.63
C THR A 502 -28.32 10.61 7.19
N VAL A 503 -28.25 11.17 5.99
CA VAL A 503 -29.27 12.07 5.44
C VAL A 503 -30.47 11.30 4.86
N TYR A 504 -30.25 10.13 4.30
CA TYR A 504 -31.26 9.23 3.71
C TYR A 504 -31.30 7.86 4.39
N PRO A 505 -31.53 7.78 5.73
CA PRO A 505 -31.57 6.54 6.47
C PRO A 505 -32.68 5.58 6.00
N GLU A 506 -33.77 6.11 5.46
CA GLU A 506 -34.88 5.34 4.90
C GLU A 506 -34.55 4.64 3.57
N ARG A 507 -33.54 5.12 2.86
CA ARG A 507 -33.03 4.53 1.60
C ARG A 507 -31.89 3.54 1.83
N TYR A 508 -31.32 3.55 3.05
CA TYR A 508 -30.18 2.71 3.38
C TYR A 508 -30.61 1.24 3.52
N PRO A 509 -29.84 0.28 2.96
CA PRO A 509 -30.23 -1.13 2.97
C PRO A 509 -30.37 -1.76 4.36
N TYR A 510 -29.69 -1.20 5.36
CA TYR A 510 -29.76 -1.68 6.73
C TYR A 510 -30.51 -0.72 7.64
N GLN A 511 -31.32 -1.28 8.54
CA GLN A 511 -31.92 -0.48 9.60
C GLN A 511 -30.85 0.14 10.48
N GLN A 512 -30.96 1.45 10.68
CA GLN A 512 -30.09 2.20 11.57
C GLN A 512 -30.77 2.33 12.94
N PRO A 513 -30.18 1.80 14.04
CA PRO A 513 -30.83 1.76 15.36
C PRO A 513 -31.30 3.14 15.84
N TRP A 514 -30.51 4.18 15.60
CA TRP A 514 -30.85 5.54 15.98
C TRP A 514 -32.07 6.08 15.22
N PHE A 515 -32.19 5.71 13.94
CA PHE A 515 -33.33 6.16 13.12
C PHE A 515 -34.61 5.41 13.48
N VAL A 516 -34.53 4.12 13.77
CA VAL A 516 -35.66 3.30 14.23
C VAL A 516 -36.20 3.80 15.56
N SER A 517 -35.32 4.24 16.48
CA SER A 517 -35.74 4.70 17.83
C SER A 517 -36.25 6.15 17.87
N GLU A 518 -35.62 7.06 17.12
CA GLU A 518 -35.83 8.51 17.28
C GLU A 518 -36.20 9.22 15.96
N GLY A 519 -36.05 8.55 14.79
CA GLY A 519 -36.30 9.13 13.48
C GLY A 519 -35.37 10.32 13.18
N TYR A 520 -35.91 11.32 12.46
CA TYR A 520 -35.18 12.53 12.07
C TYR A 520 -34.91 13.53 13.23
N GLN A 521 -35.27 13.18 14.45
CA GLN A 521 -34.98 13.99 15.65
C GLN A 521 -33.76 13.43 16.41
N SER A 522 -33.17 12.36 15.93
CA SER A 522 -32.06 11.70 16.60
C SER A 522 -30.77 12.54 16.59
N HIS A 523 -30.08 12.53 17.72
CA HIS A 523 -28.72 13.02 17.87
C HIS A 523 -27.73 11.84 18.12
N GLN A 524 -28.14 10.61 17.75
CA GLN A 524 -27.39 9.38 18.03
C GLN A 524 -26.66 8.81 16.81
N TYR A 525 -26.77 9.44 15.61
CA TYR A 525 -25.95 9.04 14.45
C TYR A 525 -24.46 9.30 14.71
N TYR A 526 -23.62 8.63 13.92
CA TYR A 526 -22.18 8.62 14.12
C TYR A 526 -21.58 10.03 14.18
N GLY A 527 -21.94 10.89 13.23
CA GLY A 527 -21.46 12.28 13.15
C GLY A 527 -21.82 13.12 14.38
N ALA A 528 -23.07 13.04 14.85
CA ALA A 528 -23.48 13.77 16.06
C ALA A 528 -22.63 13.36 17.29
N LYS A 529 -22.36 12.06 17.45
CA LYS A 529 -21.49 11.56 18.53
C LYS A 529 -20.05 12.04 18.35
N ALA A 530 -19.52 12.04 17.13
CA ALA A 530 -18.17 12.54 16.84
C ALA A 530 -18.05 14.04 17.12
N LEU A 531 -19.02 14.85 16.71
CA LEU A 531 -19.02 16.29 16.98
C LEU A 531 -19.23 16.61 18.46
N LYS A 532 -20.06 15.84 19.17
CA LYS A 532 -20.18 15.96 20.63
C LYS A 532 -18.85 15.67 21.33
N LEU A 533 -18.15 14.64 20.93
CA LEU A 533 -16.81 14.33 21.44
C LEU A 533 -15.80 15.42 21.08
N LEU A 534 -15.82 15.95 19.85
CA LEU A 534 -14.98 17.05 19.43
C LEU A 534 -15.21 18.31 20.27
N GLY A 535 -16.48 18.64 20.54
CA GLY A 535 -16.88 19.76 21.40
C GLY A 535 -16.36 19.65 22.84
N SER A 536 -16.20 18.42 23.38
CA SER A 536 -15.66 18.20 24.72
C SER A 536 -14.21 18.65 24.90
N PHE A 537 -13.45 18.79 23.81
CA PHE A 537 -12.07 19.29 23.82
C PHE A 537 -11.96 20.81 23.93
N GLN A 538 -13.08 21.55 23.96
CA GLN A 538 -13.14 22.99 24.16
C GLN A 538 -12.16 23.75 23.23
N ILE A 539 -12.39 23.69 21.92
CA ILE A 539 -11.59 24.40 20.93
C ILE A 539 -12.05 25.86 20.92
N PRO A 540 -11.18 26.82 21.31
CA PRO A 540 -11.60 28.23 21.43
C PRO A 540 -11.93 28.82 20.06
N ASN A 541 -13.02 29.59 19.99
CA ASN A 541 -13.39 30.41 18.82
C ASN A 541 -13.59 29.67 17.49
N ILE A 542 -13.86 28.35 17.50
CA ILE A 542 -14.25 27.60 16.32
C ILE A 542 -15.67 27.07 16.48
N PRO A 543 -16.68 27.71 15.87
CA PRO A 543 -18.00 27.13 15.73
C PRO A 543 -17.96 25.81 14.95
N ILE A 544 -18.69 24.83 15.45
CA ILE A 544 -18.84 23.51 14.82
C ILE A 544 -20.24 23.43 14.22
N ILE A 545 -20.32 23.19 12.92
CA ILE A 545 -21.58 23.10 12.18
C ILE A 545 -21.89 21.64 11.85
N ASP A 546 -23.07 21.19 12.24
CA ASP A 546 -23.72 19.98 11.77
C ASP A 546 -24.92 20.36 10.91
N PRO A 547 -24.84 20.25 9.58
CA PRO A 547 -25.96 20.61 8.70
C PRO A 547 -27.02 19.51 8.58
N THR A 548 -26.90 18.39 9.29
CA THR A 548 -27.80 17.24 9.17
C THR A 548 -29.27 17.59 9.46
N PRO A 549 -29.61 18.30 10.55
CA PRO A 549 -31.00 18.67 10.83
C PRO A 549 -31.62 19.55 9.73
N GLU A 550 -30.88 20.52 9.20
CA GLU A 550 -31.30 21.37 8.12
C GLU A 550 -31.47 20.60 6.80
N LEU A 551 -30.62 19.62 6.53
CA LEU A 551 -30.76 18.73 5.38
C LEU A 551 -32.03 17.87 5.49
N TRP A 552 -32.33 17.33 6.68
CA TRP A 552 -33.56 16.62 6.93
C TRP A 552 -34.81 17.51 6.71
N ALA A 553 -34.78 18.73 7.22
CA ALA A 553 -35.84 19.68 7.01
C ALA A 553 -36.02 20.06 5.52
N ALA A 554 -34.92 20.26 4.82
CA ALA A 554 -34.93 20.57 3.38
C ALA A 554 -35.48 19.43 2.51
N LYS A 555 -35.36 18.18 2.94
CA LYS A 555 -35.96 17.02 2.23
C LYS A 555 -37.46 17.04 2.18
N VAL A 556 -38.12 17.53 3.23
CA VAL A 556 -39.59 17.49 3.37
C VAL A 556 -40.29 18.25 2.23
N GLY A 557 -39.65 19.25 1.63
CA GLY A 557 -40.21 20.06 0.56
C GLY A 557 -39.85 19.58 -0.86
N LEU A 558 -39.14 18.46 -1.00
CA LEU A 558 -38.69 17.97 -2.32
C LEU A 558 -39.74 17.07 -2.98
N ALA A 559 -39.83 17.12 -4.32
CA ALA A 559 -40.55 16.13 -5.09
C ALA A 559 -39.94 14.72 -4.93
N ALA A 560 -40.70 13.65 -5.14
CA ALA A 560 -40.24 12.28 -4.98
C ALA A 560 -39.04 11.92 -5.91
N SER A 561 -38.93 12.59 -7.06
CA SER A 561 -37.83 12.46 -8.02
C SER A 561 -36.61 13.29 -7.65
N GLU A 562 -36.70 14.23 -6.72
CA GLU A 562 -35.62 15.12 -6.34
C GLU A 562 -34.85 14.64 -5.12
N SER A 563 -33.58 14.98 -5.03
CA SER A 563 -32.72 14.64 -3.88
C SER A 563 -31.65 15.71 -3.60
N LEU A 564 -31.11 15.66 -2.37
CA LEU A 564 -29.98 16.50 -1.91
C LEU A 564 -28.63 15.81 -2.10
N TYR A 565 -28.66 14.54 -2.48
CA TYR A 565 -27.47 13.72 -2.75
C TYR A 565 -27.62 13.06 -4.11
N TYR A 566 -26.50 12.85 -4.78
CA TYR A 566 -26.48 12.01 -5.97
C TYR A 566 -26.82 10.56 -5.60
N ARG A 567 -27.64 9.90 -6.41
CA ARG A 567 -28.04 8.50 -6.15
C ARG A 567 -26.89 7.53 -6.31
N THR A 568 -25.97 7.83 -7.24
CA THR A 568 -24.85 6.96 -7.64
C THR A 568 -23.48 7.43 -7.15
N ASP A 569 -23.44 8.53 -6.37
CA ASP A 569 -22.24 9.12 -5.82
C ASP A 569 -22.32 9.17 -4.29
N SER A 570 -21.19 9.28 -3.61
CA SER A 570 -21.12 9.36 -2.14
C SER A 570 -21.41 10.77 -1.59
N HIS A 571 -21.50 11.76 -2.45
CA HIS A 571 -21.55 13.17 -2.07
C HIS A 571 -22.96 13.75 -2.17
N TRP A 572 -23.17 14.87 -1.48
CA TRP A 572 -24.30 15.75 -1.75
C TRP A 572 -24.17 16.37 -3.16
N ASN A 573 -25.30 16.64 -3.77
CA ASN A 573 -25.36 17.48 -4.95
C ASN A 573 -25.31 18.97 -4.56
N VAL A 574 -25.36 19.88 -5.53
CA VAL A 574 -25.27 21.31 -5.26
C VAL A 574 -26.42 21.86 -4.40
N ARG A 575 -27.63 21.25 -4.45
CA ARG A 575 -28.76 21.63 -3.57
C ARG A 575 -28.50 21.24 -2.13
N GLY A 576 -27.98 20.03 -1.88
CA GLY A 576 -27.53 19.62 -0.55
C GLY A 576 -26.39 20.47 -0.04
N ALA A 577 -25.42 20.75 -0.90
CA ALA A 577 -24.29 21.63 -0.58
C ALA A 577 -24.77 23.08 -0.26
N TYR A 578 -25.84 23.57 -0.87
CA TYR A 578 -26.43 24.88 -0.58
C TYR A 578 -26.98 24.96 0.85
N VAL A 579 -27.53 23.88 1.39
CA VAL A 579 -27.98 23.83 2.79
C VAL A 579 -26.78 24.01 3.74
N GLY A 580 -25.69 23.22 3.51
CA GLY A 580 -24.46 23.37 4.29
C GLY A 580 -23.83 24.76 4.14
N TYR A 581 -23.70 25.24 2.91
CA TYR A 581 -23.24 26.60 2.61
C TYR A 581 -24.05 27.67 3.36
N SER A 582 -25.38 27.55 3.37
CA SER A 582 -26.23 28.49 4.08
C SER A 582 -26.00 28.51 5.59
N GLY A 583 -25.71 27.36 6.17
CA GLY A 583 -25.26 27.24 7.57
C GLY A 583 -23.95 27.96 7.84
N VAL A 584 -22.96 27.77 6.97
CA VAL A 584 -21.65 28.45 7.03
C VAL A 584 -21.80 29.96 6.92
N MET A 585 -22.59 30.45 5.95
CA MET A 585 -22.82 31.88 5.76
C MET A 585 -23.47 32.52 6.99
N ARG A 586 -24.52 31.90 7.55
CA ARG A 586 -25.13 32.38 8.81
C ARG A 586 -24.15 32.44 9.95
N GLN A 587 -23.26 31.46 10.07
CA GLN A 587 -22.25 31.42 11.13
C GLN A 587 -21.19 32.54 10.97
N PHE A 588 -20.90 32.96 9.74
CA PHE A 588 -20.07 34.12 9.46
C PHE A 588 -20.80 35.46 9.57
N GLY A 589 -22.10 35.45 9.93
CA GLY A 589 -22.92 36.65 9.96
C GLY A 589 -23.31 37.22 8.59
N LEU A 590 -23.19 36.36 7.55
CA LEU A 590 -23.46 36.72 6.15
C LEU A 590 -24.78 36.08 5.69
N LYS A 591 -25.42 36.69 4.69
CA LYS A 591 -26.62 36.09 4.06
C LYS A 591 -26.19 35.15 2.93
N PRO A 592 -26.78 33.95 2.81
CA PRO A 592 -26.61 33.13 1.60
C PRO A 592 -27.03 33.90 0.35
N ILE A 593 -26.36 33.68 -0.78
CA ILE A 593 -26.74 34.28 -2.05
C ILE A 593 -28.02 33.66 -2.58
N ASP A 594 -28.88 34.47 -3.20
CA ASP A 594 -30.10 33.97 -3.85
C ASP A 594 -29.71 33.08 -5.04
N THR A 595 -30.19 31.85 -4.99
CA THR A 595 -29.82 30.82 -5.96
C THR A 595 -31.06 30.05 -6.37
N ARG A 596 -31.28 29.93 -7.68
CA ARG A 596 -32.22 28.97 -8.27
C ARG A 596 -31.46 27.73 -8.71
N PHE A 597 -32.15 26.61 -8.85
CA PHE A 597 -31.56 25.37 -9.27
C PHE A 597 -32.24 24.85 -10.53
N GLN A 598 -31.44 24.59 -11.57
CA GLN A 598 -31.88 23.99 -12.81
C GLN A 598 -31.40 22.52 -12.83
N THR A 599 -32.28 21.59 -13.20
CA THR A 599 -31.94 20.19 -13.41
C THR A 599 -30.93 20.04 -14.57
N LEU A 600 -29.93 19.18 -14.40
CA LEU A 600 -29.06 18.75 -15.45
C LEU A 600 -29.30 17.28 -15.78
N PRO A 601 -28.85 16.83 -16.99
CA PRO A 601 -28.82 15.41 -17.29
C PRO A 601 -28.04 14.64 -16.23
N PHE A 602 -28.41 13.39 -16.04
CA PHE A 602 -27.71 12.49 -15.14
C PHE A 602 -26.23 12.34 -15.52
N GLU A 603 -25.37 12.33 -14.50
CA GLU A 603 -23.96 11.95 -14.61
C GLU A 603 -23.67 10.79 -13.66
N GLU A 604 -22.85 9.84 -14.11
CA GLU A 604 -22.40 8.72 -13.26
C GLU A 604 -21.54 9.25 -12.11
N GLY A 605 -21.86 8.83 -10.89
CA GLY A 605 -21.14 9.22 -9.70
C GLY A 605 -19.97 8.29 -9.37
N ASP A 606 -19.22 8.65 -8.32
CA ASP A 606 -18.02 7.97 -7.86
C ASP A 606 -18.24 6.49 -7.49
N ILE A 607 -19.40 6.13 -6.91
CA ILE A 607 -19.70 4.74 -6.56
C ILE A 607 -20.04 3.93 -7.83
N ALA A 608 -20.75 4.53 -8.80
CA ALA A 608 -21.03 3.87 -10.07
C ALA A 608 -19.75 3.57 -10.87
N GLU A 609 -18.82 4.51 -10.90
CA GLU A 609 -17.49 4.30 -11.52
C GLU A 609 -16.72 3.15 -10.84
N MET A 610 -16.76 3.04 -9.50
CA MET A 610 -16.15 1.95 -8.75
C MET A 610 -16.68 0.58 -9.14
N ILE A 611 -17.98 0.48 -9.43
CA ILE A 611 -18.64 -0.77 -9.80
C ILE A 611 -18.25 -1.20 -11.23
N GLY A 612 -17.76 -0.27 -12.05
CA GLY A 612 -17.41 -0.52 -13.44
C GLY A 612 -18.60 -0.85 -14.34
N LYS A 613 -19.82 -0.62 -13.86
CA LYS A 613 -21.08 -0.92 -14.55
C LYS A 613 -21.81 0.37 -14.90
N LYS A 614 -21.55 0.89 -16.08
CA LYS A 614 -22.21 2.08 -16.65
C LYS A 614 -23.70 1.94 -16.90
N SER A 615 -24.32 0.79 -16.66
CA SER A 615 -25.67 0.49 -17.14
C SER A 615 -26.64 -0.09 -16.11
N ILE A 616 -26.36 -0.11 -14.81
CA ILE A 616 -27.23 -0.76 -13.82
C ILE A 616 -28.41 0.12 -13.42
N LEU A 617 -28.31 1.41 -13.60
CA LEU A 617 -29.35 2.33 -13.14
C LEU A 617 -30.06 2.90 -14.36
N ASN A 618 -31.35 2.63 -14.44
CA ASN A 618 -32.26 3.53 -15.15
C ASN A 618 -32.13 4.87 -14.42
N ALA A 619 -31.28 5.73 -14.96
CA ALA A 619 -31.04 7.07 -14.44
C ALA A 619 -32.33 7.88 -14.58
N GLU A 620 -33.11 7.89 -13.51
CA GLU A 620 -34.18 8.85 -13.40
C GLU A 620 -33.54 10.20 -13.10
N GLU A 621 -33.92 11.18 -13.90
CA GLU A 621 -33.55 12.58 -13.72
C GLU A 621 -33.94 13.07 -12.33
N GLY A 622 -33.20 14.02 -11.74
CA GLY A 622 -33.63 14.72 -10.53
C GLY A 622 -32.59 14.73 -9.39
N ASP A 623 -31.38 14.25 -9.60
CA ASP A 623 -30.32 14.32 -8.61
C ASP A 623 -29.14 15.22 -9.01
N ASN A 624 -29.03 15.62 -10.28
CA ASN A 624 -28.00 16.52 -10.77
C ASN A 624 -28.58 17.94 -11.01
N TRP A 625 -27.93 18.94 -10.43
CA TRP A 625 -28.41 20.31 -10.40
C TRP A 625 -27.30 21.31 -10.69
N LYS A 626 -27.64 22.37 -11.45
CA LYS A 626 -26.79 23.54 -11.65
C LYS A 626 -27.36 24.73 -10.90
N PRO A 627 -26.55 25.49 -10.15
CA PRO A 627 -27.01 26.75 -9.55
C PRO A 627 -27.08 27.84 -10.59
N GLU A 628 -28.16 28.61 -10.56
CA GLU A 628 -28.37 29.85 -11.31
C GLU A 628 -28.35 31.03 -10.34
N PHE A 629 -27.39 31.91 -10.54
CA PHE A 629 -27.21 33.06 -9.67
C PHE A 629 -27.83 34.30 -10.25
N THR A 630 -28.52 35.11 -9.41
CA THR A 630 -29.08 36.37 -9.79
C THR A 630 -28.06 37.51 -9.85
N HIS A 631 -26.92 37.35 -9.18
CA HIS A 631 -25.84 38.31 -9.19
C HIS A 631 -24.87 38.09 -10.37
N PRO A 632 -24.38 39.17 -11.00
CA PRO A 632 -23.34 39.04 -12.02
C PRO A 632 -22.06 38.46 -11.41
N SER A 633 -21.19 37.86 -12.25
CA SER A 633 -19.91 37.37 -11.84
C SER A 633 -18.83 37.70 -12.87
N ALA A 634 -17.63 38.02 -12.39
CA ALA A 634 -16.45 38.20 -13.21
C ALA A 634 -15.31 37.34 -12.57
N MET A 635 -15.31 36.07 -12.93
CA MET A 635 -14.43 35.08 -12.31
C MET A 635 -13.14 34.91 -13.11
N GLU A 636 -12.02 34.98 -12.41
CA GLU A 636 -10.70 34.59 -12.90
C GLU A 636 -10.21 33.40 -12.08
N ARG A 637 -9.88 32.29 -12.74
CA ARG A 637 -9.35 31.08 -12.09
C ARG A 637 -7.83 31.00 -12.32
N ILE A 638 -7.08 30.97 -11.23
CA ILE A 638 -5.64 30.74 -11.22
C ILE A 638 -5.41 29.35 -10.62
N VAL A 639 -5.25 28.36 -11.48
CA VAL A 639 -4.97 26.99 -11.06
C VAL A 639 -3.48 26.84 -10.81
N ASP A 640 -3.09 26.32 -9.65
CA ASP A 640 -1.71 25.94 -9.40
C ASP A 640 -1.36 24.68 -10.19
N THR A 641 -0.74 24.86 -11.37
CA THR A 641 -0.33 23.78 -12.26
C THR A 641 0.77 22.90 -11.69
N GLN A 642 1.43 23.33 -10.60
CA GLN A 642 2.45 22.56 -9.88
C GLN A 642 1.85 21.79 -8.69
N ALA A 643 0.66 22.17 -8.24
CA ALA A 643 -0.02 21.41 -7.21
C ALA A 643 -0.47 20.05 -7.77
N LYS A 644 -0.24 18.99 -7.03
CA LYS A 644 -0.78 17.66 -7.34
C LYS A 644 -2.27 17.80 -7.63
N LYS A 645 -2.73 17.29 -8.78
CA LYS A 645 -4.15 16.99 -8.98
C LYS A 645 -4.58 16.07 -7.85
N THR A 646 -5.26 16.60 -6.87
CA THR A 646 -5.81 15.79 -5.79
C THR A 646 -7.17 15.25 -6.24
N PRO A 647 -7.60 14.07 -5.75
CA PRO A 647 -8.95 13.56 -5.97
C PRO A 647 -10.03 14.56 -5.49
N TYR A 648 -9.63 15.52 -4.68
CA TYR A 648 -10.50 16.52 -3.99
C TYR A 648 -10.72 17.81 -4.76
N GLY A 649 -10.16 17.94 -5.95
CA GLY A 649 -10.23 19.11 -6.81
C GLY A 649 -8.93 19.91 -6.85
N ASP A 650 -8.87 20.87 -7.76
CA ASP A 650 -7.66 21.66 -7.97
C ASP A 650 -7.37 22.56 -6.77
N VAL A 651 -6.13 22.57 -6.33
CA VAL A 651 -5.59 23.61 -5.44
C VAL A 651 -5.42 24.86 -6.28
N GLY A 652 -5.88 26.01 -5.79
CA GLY A 652 -5.79 27.25 -6.59
C GLY A 652 -6.58 28.37 -5.98
N VAL A 653 -6.62 29.47 -6.71
CA VAL A 653 -7.32 30.69 -6.32
C VAL A 653 -8.37 31.04 -7.37
N VAL A 654 -9.57 31.40 -6.91
CA VAL A 654 -10.61 31.99 -7.76
C VAL A 654 -10.87 33.41 -7.28
N LYS A 655 -10.77 34.38 -8.18
CA LYS A 655 -11.09 35.78 -7.93
C LYS A 655 -12.40 36.15 -8.63
N ASN A 656 -13.28 36.85 -7.92
CA ASN A 656 -14.54 37.36 -8.46
C ASN A 656 -14.70 38.84 -8.07
N SER A 657 -14.37 39.74 -9.00
CA SER A 657 -14.42 41.18 -8.74
C SER A 657 -15.84 41.72 -8.51
N GLN A 658 -16.87 40.97 -8.90
CA GLN A 658 -18.28 41.36 -8.73
C GLN A 658 -18.96 40.60 -7.59
N ALA A 659 -18.19 39.86 -6.76
CA ALA A 659 -18.75 39.15 -5.64
C ALA A 659 -19.44 40.08 -4.63
N PRO A 660 -20.60 39.67 -4.06
CA PRO A 660 -21.33 40.50 -3.08
C PRO A 660 -20.51 40.71 -1.78
N TYR A 661 -19.60 39.80 -1.46
CA TYR A 661 -18.74 39.91 -0.30
C TYR A 661 -17.29 40.13 -0.71
N GLN A 662 -16.79 41.34 -0.50
CA GLN A 662 -15.40 41.72 -0.80
C GLN A 662 -14.45 41.20 0.30
N LYS A 663 -14.42 39.88 0.44
CA LYS A 663 -13.68 39.13 1.48
C LYS A 663 -12.85 38.00 0.87
N VAL A 664 -11.78 37.65 1.57
CA VAL A 664 -10.92 36.52 1.24
C VAL A 664 -11.31 35.33 2.10
N ILE A 665 -11.65 34.19 1.49
CA ILE A 665 -11.92 32.95 2.20
C ILE A 665 -10.91 31.85 1.83
N TRP A 666 -10.42 31.15 2.85
CA TRP A 666 -9.65 29.94 2.67
C TRP A 666 -10.54 28.72 2.93
N VAL A 667 -10.50 27.76 2.04
CA VAL A 667 -11.26 26.51 2.11
C VAL A 667 -10.30 25.34 2.22
N ILE A 668 -10.40 24.60 3.32
CA ILE A 668 -9.58 23.44 3.65
C ILE A 668 -10.53 22.27 3.89
N GLY A 669 -10.56 21.29 3.00
CA GLY A 669 -11.54 20.23 3.15
C GLY A 669 -11.33 19.08 2.18
N ASP A 670 -12.20 18.09 2.34
CA ASP A 670 -12.28 16.92 1.48
C ASP A 670 -13.17 17.13 0.25
N SER A 671 -13.57 16.03 -0.38
CA SER A 671 -14.37 16.02 -1.61
C SER A 671 -15.77 16.69 -1.47
N PHE A 672 -16.29 16.83 -0.24
CA PHE A 672 -17.56 17.54 0.02
C PHE A 672 -17.49 19.04 -0.33
N THR A 673 -16.29 19.61 -0.40
CA THR A 673 -16.10 20.99 -0.87
C THR A 673 -16.56 21.20 -2.31
N ARG A 674 -16.56 20.15 -3.16
CA ARG A 674 -16.92 20.26 -4.60
C ARG A 674 -18.29 20.85 -4.82
N GLY A 675 -19.31 20.36 -4.10
CA GLY A 675 -20.68 20.88 -4.21
C GLY A 675 -20.83 22.32 -3.78
N MET A 676 -19.97 22.80 -2.85
CA MET A 676 -19.99 24.18 -2.35
C MET A 676 -19.20 25.16 -3.21
N ARG A 677 -18.28 24.69 -4.05
CA ARG A 677 -17.39 25.56 -4.85
C ARG A 677 -18.14 26.64 -5.62
N PRO A 678 -19.13 26.32 -6.46
CA PRO A 678 -19.82 27.37 -7.25
C PRO A 678 -20.49 28.42 -6.37
N LEU A 679 -20.94 28.03 -5.18
CA LEU A 679 -21.59 28.92 -4.22
C LEU A 679 -20.59 29.86 -3.55
N LEU A 680 -19.45 29.33 -3.12
CA LEU A 680 -18.36 30.11 -2.48
C LEU A 680 -17.71 31.06 -3.49
N GLU A 681 -17.41 30.60 -4.71
CA GLU A 681 -16.80 31.37 -5.77
C GLU A 681 -17.69 32.53 -6.23
N GLN A 682 -19.02 32.34 -6.20
CA GLN A 682 -19.98 33.41 -6.48
C GLN A 682 -20.07 34.42 -5.33
N SER A 683 -19.86 33.99 -4.08
CA SER A 683 -20.09 34.80 -2.89
C SER A 683 -18.92 35.72 -2.53
N PHE A 684 -17.68 35.28 -2.72
CA PHE A 684 -16.50 35.94 -2.19
C PHE A 684 -15.58 36.49 -3.28
N ALA A 685 -14.95 37.64 -2.98
CA ALA A 685 -14.01 38.27 -3.92
C ALA A 685 -12.77 37.41 -4.21
N GLU A 686 -12.33 36.63 -3.25
CA GLU A 686 -11.20 35.73 -3.42
C GLU A 686 -11.38 34.44 -2.62
N VAL A 687 -11.29 33.27 -3.28
CA VAL A 687 -11.45 31.94 -2.67
C VAL A 687 -10.16 31.15 -2.91
N HIS A 688 -9.47 30.78 -1.83
CA HIS A 688 -8.29 29.93 -1.86
C HIS A 688 -8.63 28.50 -1.47
N TYR A 689 -8.43 27.55 -2.36
CA TYR A 689 -8.54 26.12 -2.08
C TYR A 689 -7.17 25.58 -1.71
N LEU A 690 -6.95 25.23 -0.44
CA LEU A 690 -5.65 24.85 0.08
C LEU A 690 -5.40 23.34 0.12
N GLY A 691 -6.37 22.53 -0.27
CA GLY A 691 -6.28 21.09 -0.31
C GLY A 691 -6.98 20.37 0.85
N HIS A 692 -6.67 19.09 1.01
CA HIS A 692 -7.31 18.23 2.00
C HIS A 692 -6.86 18.59 3.42
N ILE A 693 -7.78 18.46 4.38
CA ILE A 693 -7.49 18.76 5.79
C ILE A 693 -6.33 17.93 6.35
N SER A 694 -6.18 16.66 5.92
CA SER A 694 -5.07 15.80 6.31
C SER A 694 -3.71 16.27 5.75
N ASP A 695 -3.69 16.83 4.55
CA ASP A 695 -2.44 17.29 3.92
C ASP A 695 -1.96 18.62 4.52
N VAL A 696 -2.91 19.45 4.94
CA VAL A 696 -2.61 20.77 5.51
C VAL A 696 -2.29 20.69 7.01
N LEU A 697 -3.01 19.84 7.75
CA LEU A 697 -2.91 19.76 9.20
C LEU A 697 -2.18 18.51 9.71
N LEU A 698 -2.30 17.34 9.04
CA LEU A 698 -1.89 16.04 9.58
C LEU A 698 -0.48 15.59 9.20
N ASN A 699 -0.04 15.88 7.98
CA ASN A 699 1.20 15.27 7.46
C ASN A 699 2.49 16.05 7.72
N GLN A 700 2.43 17.33 8.07
CA GLN A 700 3.65 18.14 8.19
C GLN A 700 3.66 19.14 9.37
N GLY A 701 2.65 19.09 10.24
CA GLY A 701 2.61 19.95 11.41
C GLY A 701 2.43 21.45 11.14
N GLN A 702 2.55 22.28 12.16
CA GLN A 702 2.40 23.74 12.11
C GLN A 702 3.15 24.49 11.00
N PRO A 703 4.33 24.03 10.49
CA PRO A 703 5.11 24.81 9.52
C PRO A 703 4.39 25.11 8.21
N VAL A 704 3.60 24.14 7.66
CA VAL A 704 2.98 24.32 6.33
C VAL A 704 1.87 25.37 6.35
N LEU A 705 1.02 25.34 7.37
CA LEU A 705 -0.04 26.35 7.52
C LEU A 705 0.56 27.72 7.81
N LEU A 706 1.59 27.82 8.66
CA LEU A 706 2.34 29.03 8.96
C LEU A 706 3.02 29.62 7.72
N GLU A 707 3.62 28.80 6.86
CA GLU A 707 4.20 29.25 5.61
C GLU A 707 3.14 29.79 4.64
N LYS A 708 1.96 29.15 4.59
CA LYS A 708 0.83 29.64 3.79
C LYS A 708 0.29 30.98 4.31
N PHE A 709 0.19 31.15 5.64
CA PHE A 709 -0.18 32.44 6.24
C PHE A 709 0.80 33.57 5.91
N LYS A 710 2.08 33.25 5.69
CA LYS A 710 3.11 34.24 5.29
C LYS A 710 3.10 34.54 3.78
N ALA A 711 2.70 33.56 2.97
CA ALA A 711 2.82 33.62 1.50
C ALA A 711 1.52 34.09 0.79
N LEU A 712 0.37 33.94 1.41
CA LEU A 712 -0.95 34.24 0.83
C LEU A 712 -1.58 35.45 1.55
N PRO A 713 -2.56 36.15 0.90
CA PRO A 713 -3.35 37.19 1.56
C PRO A 713 -3.98 36.66 2.86
N THR A 714 -3.92 37.45 3.93
CA THR A 714 -4.57 37.10 5.19
C THR A 714 -6.06 36.87 4.97
N PRO A 715 -6.63 35.70 5.31
CA PRO A 715 -8.04 35.44 5.07
C PRO A 715 -8.91 36.19 6.07
N ASP A 716 -10.07 36.67 5.62
CA ASP A 716 -11.14 37.10 6.51
C ASP A 716 -11.86 35.91 7.15
N LEU A 717 -11.92 34.80 6.40
CA LEU A 717 -12.67 33.61 6.76
C LEU A 717 -11.86 32.34 6.46
N ILE A 718 -11.94 31.36 7.35
CA ILE A 718 -11.40 30.01 7.11
C ILE A 718 -12.51 28.98 7.33
N LEU A 719 -12.76 28.16 6.32
CA LEU A 719 -13.73 27.06 6.36
C LEU A 719 -13.02 25.73 6.32
N PHE A 720 -13.16 24.94 7.40
CA PHE A 720 -12.80 23.54 7.43
C PHE A 720 -13.99 22.65 7.15
N ILE A 721 -13.85 21.71 6.21
CA ILE A 721 -14.89 20.71 5.91
C ILE A 721 -14.29 19.33 6.05
N ARG A 722 -14.99 18.46 6.79
CA ARG A 722 -14.60 17.05 6.95
C ARG A 722 -15.82 16.14 6.88
N VAL A 723 -15.75 15.10 6.06
CA VAL A 723 -16.85 14.14 5.92
C VAL A 723 -17.03 13.29 7.18
N GLU A 724 -18.27 13.03 7.53
CA GLU A 724 -18.69 12.30 8.73
C GLU A 724 -17.94 10.97 8.94
N ARG A 725 -17.78 10.17 7.89
CA ARG A 725 -17.11 8.86 7.98
C ARG A 725 -15.65 8.90 8.40
N THR A 726 -14.97 10.02 8.23
CA THR A 726 -13.56 10.17 8.59
C THR A 726 -13.36 10.79 9.99
N LEU A 727 -14.44 11.16 10.69
CA LEU A 727 -14.43 11.60 12.07
C LEU A 727 -14.42 10.43 13.10
#